data_21b75934992fdadf97b7c665f16aee86
#
_entry.id   21b75934992fdadf97b7c665f16aee86
#
_cell.length_a   1.000
_cell.length_b   1.000
_cell.length_c   1.000
_cell.angle_alpha   90.00
_cell.angle_beta   90.00
_cell.angle_gamma   90.00
#
_symmetry.space_group_name_H-M   'P 1'
#
loop_
_entity.id
_entity.type
_entity.pdbx_description
1 polymer ?
#
loop_
_entity_poly.entity_id
_entity_poly.type
_entity_poly.pdbx_seq_one_letter_code
_entity_poly.pdbx_strand_id
1 'polypeptide(L)'
;MANVLKIFLKILGWVLAHTPERLLRVLTALLGDAIFLGLPRRRHILLSNLDHAFPDRGAVWARRMGRQSCRQMVETALLSFAAPFLSERRLKKIARISPSGESWLRDYTANPRPTVFGTVHCAHWETQAWFGLLCAPIPLPEFGIIFRPLDNATADAFIKSTRERHGMRLLSRRDGFAEALKILRRRGCIGLLFDQNAGLQGALTTFLGRVCSTTELPGLLAEKFSADVRTFYPRRTGFWRVEITSDAIAHDGTTMGVTLALNRWLEQAFTSDDELCASWLWAHDRWRHQDAPEKRLRLESKRNLLAADCAARGLAAPPRRTRIWVRLPNWLGDVVMTLPLLRAVRIARPDAELTFIGRPAFAPLVEKFGLADRYEPLPPRGLGYFLHFWRLRRRYPDVFLLFTNSLRGDLEAWLTRCPQRFGIVRTGKPRPLLTHGWRVPADFDENQSHQLSLWENFLRAFGLNQPPDRTPIPSPLAPRHSPCRIGLIVGSENSPEKRWPVEHWRSLIAAMPDQRFVIFGTAGDAPIAAVVADGFGPRVENLAGRTDLAAFAEKLTTCDLLVTNDTGGMHLANALGVPLIALFGPTNPVRTGPVFATPFHILQPTGCPPTGGSALAGLTPESVIAATGKLLPAAVGHVSSRLTPHA
;
A
#
# COMPACT_ATOMS: atom_id res chain seq x y z
N MET A 1 -30.53 -8.23 -32.38
CA MET A 1 -30.28 -7.69 -31.02
C MET A 1 -29.99 -6.18 -30.99
N ALA A 2 -29.11 -5.61 -31.81
CA ALA A 2 -28.78 -4.17 -31.79
C ALA A 2 -30.01 -3.25 -32.02
N ASN A 3 -30.90 -3.56 -32.96
CA ASN A 3 -32.10 -2.76 -33.24
C ASN A 3 -33.12 -2.82 -32.11
N VAL A 4 -33.29 -3.97 -31.45
CA VAL A 4 -34.20 -4.12 -30.29
C VAL A 4 -33.71 -3.29 -29.11
N LEU A 5 -32.42 -3.33 -28.83
CA LEU A 5 -31.81 -2.50 -27.78
C LEU A 5 -32.00 -0.99 -28.06
N LYS A 6 -31.79 -0.56 -29.31
CA LYS A 6 -31.97 0.84 -29.72
C LYS A 6 -33.43 1.29 -29.55
N ILE A 7 -34.39 0.46 -29.91
CA ILE A 7 -35.82 0.75 -29.72
C ILE A 7 -36.15 0.83 -28.25
N PHE A 8 -35.70 -0.13 -27.45
CA PHE A 8 -35.90 -0.13 -26.00
C PHE A 8 -35.35 1.15 -25.34
N LEU A 9 -34.11 1.54 -25.66
CA LEU A 9 -33.49 2.76 -25.13
C LEU A 9 -34.26 4.02 -25.52
N LYS A 10 -34.79 4.09 -26.73
CA LYS A 10 -35.66 5.21 -27.17
C LYS A 10 -36.96 5.26 -26.39
N ILE A 11 -37.64 4.13 -26.22
CA ILE A 11 -38.91 4.06 -25.47
C ILE A 11 -38.65 4.45 -24.01
N LEU A 12 -37.60 3.89 -23.38
CA LEU A 12 -37.23 4.23 -22.01
C LEU A 12 -36.96 5.73 -21.86
N GLY A 13 -36.15 6.31 -22.75
CA GLY A 13 -35.83 7.73 -22.72
C GLY A 13 -37.07 8.61 -22.90
N TRP A 14 -37.97 8.24 -23.79
CA TRP A 14 -39.23 8.95 -23.99
C TRP A 14 -40.12 8.90 -22.75
N VAL A 15 -40.31 7.73 -22.15
CA VAL A 15 -41.06 7.56 -20.88
C VAL A 15 -40.47 8.43 -19.78
N LEU A 16 -39.14 8.37 -19.58
CA LEU A 16 -38.47 9.18 -18.56
C LEU A 16 -38.63 10.69 -18.80
N ALA A 17 -38.58 11.12 -20.06
CA ALA A 17 -38.79 12.54 -20.42
C ALA A 17 -40.19 13.04 -20.10
N HIS A 18 -41.22 12.17 -20.11
CA HIS A 18 -42.61 12.52 -19.83
C HIS A 18 -43.08 12.19 -18.41
N THR A 19 -42.25 11.51 -17.63
CA THR A 19 -42.52 11.19 -16.23
C THR A 19 -42.35 12.44 -15.37
N PRO A 20 -43.27 12.74 -14.43
CA PRO A 20 -43.16 13.87 -13.51
C PRO A 20 -41.89 13.78 -12.64
N GLU A 21 -41.18 14.91 -12.48
CA GLU A 21 -39.90 14.96 -11.73
C GLU A 21 -40.07 14.47 -10.27
N ARG A 22 -41.24 14.63 -9.64
CA ARG A 22 -41.54 14.12 -8.30
C ARG A 22 -41.42 12.57 -8.24
N LEU A 23 -41.97 11.89 -9.23
CA LEU A 23 -41.89 10.42 -9.33
C LEU A 23 -40.48 9.95 -9.65
N LEU A 24 -39.79 10.63 -10.57
CA LEU A 24 -38.38 10.33 -10.89
C LEU A 24 -37.48 10.50 -9.67
N ARG A 25 -37.72 11.49 -8.82
CA ARG A 25 -36.95 11.69 -7.57
C ARG A 25 -37.10 10.50 -6.62
N VAL A 26 -38.32 10.00 -6.45
CA VAL A 26 -38.59 8.83 -5.61
C VAL A 26 -37.92 7.59 -6.21
N LEU A 27 -38.12 7.38 -7.50
CA LEU A 27 -37.52 6.25 -8.24
C LEU A 27 -35.98 6.28 -8.13
N THR A 28 -35.36 7.42 -8.33
CA THR A 28 -33.91 7.63 -8.20
C THR A 28 -33.43 7.29 -6.80
N ALA A 29 -34.15 7.71 -5.76
CA ALA A 29 -33.77 7.40 -4.39
C ALA A 29 -33.87 5.90 -4.10
N LEU A 30 -34.93 5.24 -4.52
CA LEU A 30 -35.13 3.80 -4.32
C LEU A 30 -34.10 2.96 -5.09
N LEU A 31 -33.87 3.28 -6.36
CA LEU A 31 -32.86 2.57 -7.18
C LEU A 31 -31.44 2.80 -6.68
N GLY A 32 -31.11 4.06 -6.30
CA GLY A 32 -29.79 4.36 -5.73
C GLY A 32 -29.54 3.63 -4.42
N ASP A 33 -30.55 3.53 -3.54
CA ASP A 33 -30.47 2.76 -2.32
C ASP A 33 -30.37 1.25 -2.60
N ALA A 34 -31.13 0.75 -3.57
CA ALA A 34 -31.05 -0.66 -3.97
C ALA A 34 -29.66 -1.01 -4.53
N ILE A 35 -29.05 -0.14 -5.33
CA ILE A 35 -27.68 -0.32 -5.81
C ILE A 35 -26.68 -0.33 -4.65
N PHE A 36 -26.80 0.65 -3.73
CA PHE A 36 -25.90 0.74 -2.57
C PHE A 36 -26.00 -0.49 -1.65
N LEU A 37 -27.20 -1.02 -1.44
CA LEU A 37 -27.42 -2.20 -0.58
C LEU A 37 -27.17 -3.51 -1.32
N GLY A 38 -27.63 -3.64 -2.56
CA GLY A 38 -27.64 -4.88 -3.34
C GLY A 38 -26.35 -5.23 -4.05
N LEU A 39 -25.41 -4.28 -4.23
CA LEU A 39 -24.13 -4.53 -4.88
C LEU A 39 -22.96 -4.47 -3.88
N PRO A 40 -22.76 -5.52 -3.04
CA PRO A 40 -21.81 -5.48 -1.93
C PRO A 40 -20.36 -5.26 -2.36
N ARG A 41 -19.94 -5.72 -3.55
CA ARG A 41 -18.60 -5.48 -4.08
C ARG A 41 -18.41 -4.00 -4.44
N ARG A 42 -19.36 -3.39 -5.16
CA ARG A 42 -19.29 -1.97 -5.54
C ARG A 42 -19.37 -1.05 -4.33
N ARG A 43 -20.26 -1.38 -3.38
CA ARG A 43 -20.34 -0.67 -2.10
C ARG A 43 -19.01 -0.72 -1.34
N HIS A 44 -18.33 -1.88 -1.32
CA HIS A 44 -17.03 -2.00 -0.66
C HIS A 44 -15.99 -1.06 -1.30
N ILE A 45 -15.85 -1.06 -2.63
CA ILE A 45 -14.94 -0.15 -3.36
C ILE A 45 -15.26 1.31 -3.04
N LEU A 46 -16.52 1.69 -3.14
CA LEU A 46 -16.97 3.06 -2.89
C LEU A 46 -16.65 3.51 -1.46
N LEU A 47 -16.99 2.68 -0.46
CA LEU A 47 -16.72 3.01 0.95
C LEU A 47 -15.22 2.99 1.27
N SER A 48 -14.45 2.08 0.67
CA SER A 48 -13.00 2.04 0.76
C SER A 48 -12.38 3.33 0.21
N ASN A 49 -12.81 3.76 -0.98
CA ASN A 49 -12.32 5.00 -1.59
C ASN A 49 -12.60 6.22 -0.73
N LEU A 50 -13.81 6.34 -0.18
CA LEU A 50 -14.18 7.42 0.73
C LEU A 50 -13.39 7.40 2.05
N ASP A 51 -13.17 6.22 2.63
CA ASP A 51 -12.43 6.06 3.89
C ASP A 51 -10.93 6.40 3.72
N HIS A 52 -10.33 6.02 2.59
CA HIS A 52 -8.96 6.39 2.28
C HIS A 52 -8.79 7.88 1.95
N ALA A 53 -9.76 8.46 1.22
CA ALA A 53 -9.74 9.86 0.84
C ALA A 53 -9.97 10.79 2.04
N PHE A 54 -10.89 10.43 2.92
CA PHE A 54 -11.33 11.24 4.06
C PHE A 54 -11.33 10.45 5.37
N PRO A 55 -10.18 10.00 5.87
CA PRO A 55 -10.09 9.13 7.06
C PRO A 55 -10.66 9.79 8.33
N ASP A 56 -10.61 11.13 8.39
CA ASP A 56 -11.03 11.90 9.56
C ASP A 56 -12.56 12.14 9.61
N ARG A 57 -13.27 11.89 8.51
CA ARG A 57 -14.73 12.09 8.42
C ARG A 57 -15.55 10.93 9.03
N GLY A 58 -14.96 9.77 9.21
CA GLY A 58 -15.52 8.60 9.86
C GLY A 58 -16.59 7.84 9.05
N ALA A 59 -16.93 6.64 9.52
CA ALA A 59 -17.73 5.65 8.79
C ALA A 59 -19.21 6.09 8.57
N VAL A 60 -19.77 6.92 9.44
CA VAL A 60 -21.17 7.41 9.29
C VAL A 60 -21.25 8.37 8.11
N TRP A 61 -20.32 9.31 8.04
CA TRP A 61 -20.22 10.24 6.92
C TRP A 61 -19.98 9.48 5.61
N ALA A 62 -19.03 8.55 5.57
CA ALA A 62 -18.72 7.77 4.38
C ALA A 62 -19.95 6.99 3.85
N ARG A 63 -20.77 6.40 4.74
CA ARG A 63 -22.01 5.71 4.34
C ARG A 63 -23.04 6.66 3.80
N ARG A 64 -23.24 7.84 4.43
CA ARG A 64 -24.16 8.88 3.96
C ARG A 64 -23.73 9.34 2.56
N MET A 65 -22.46 9.70 2.40
CA MET A 65 -21.85 10.15 1.15
C MET A 65 -21.98 9.09 0.05
N GLY A 66 -21.63 7.84 0.36
CA GLY A 66 -21.71 6.74 -0.59
C GLY A 66 -23.15 6.44 -1.05
N ARG A 67 -24.12 6.51 -0.15
CA ARG A 67 -25.54 6.35 -0.49
C ARG A 67 -26.02 7.49 -1.39
N GLN A 68 -25.64 8.72 -1.07
CA GLN A 68 -25.96 9.89 -1.87
C GLN A 68 -25.30 9.80 -3.27
N SER A 69 -24.05 9.37 -3.37
CA SER A 69 -23.36 9.15 -4.65
C SER A 69 -24.11 8.14 -5.52
N CYS A 70 -24.55 7.01 -4.97
CA CYS A 70 -25.36 6.05 -5.72
C CYS A 70 -26.67 6.65 -6.25
N ARG A 71 -27.37 7.46 -5.43
CA ARG A 71 -28.61 8.15 -5.86
C ARG A 71 -28.33 9.14 -6.98
N GLN A 72 -27.28 9.96 -6.88
CA GLN A 72 -26.93 10.95 -7.90
C GLN A 72 -26.43 10.30 -9.18
N MET A 73 -25.75 9.14 -9.10
CA MET A 73 -25.39 8.36 -10.28
C MET A 73 -26.61 7.85 -11.04
N VAL A 74 -27.63 7.36 -10.33
CA VAL A 74 -28.91 6.98 -10.96
C VAL A 74 -29.61 8.18 -11.56
N GLU A 75 -29.67 9.31 -10.84
CA GLU A 75 -30.24 10.57 -11.31
C GLU A 75 -29.59 11.01 -12.63
N THR A 76 -28.25 10.97 -12.70
CA THR A 76 -27.47 11.29 -13.91
C THR A 76 -27.80 10.34 -15.05
N ALA A 77 -27.86 9.03 -14.79
CA ALA A 77 -28.20 8.04 -15.82
C ALA A 77 -29.61 8.25 -16.39
N LEU A 78 -30.61 8.50 -15.51
CA LEU A 78 -31.98 8.75 -15.98
C LEU A 78 -32.08 10.03 -16.81
N LEU A 79 -31.35 11.10 -16.43
CA LEU A 79 -31.31 12.33 -17.23
C LEU A 79 -30.64 12.08 -18.59
N SER A 80 -29.55 11.34 -18.63
CA SER A 80 -28.84 11.03 -19.89
C SER A 80 -29.74 10.29 -20.89
N PHE A 81 -30.61 9.38 -20.42
CA PHE A 81 -31.59 8.71 -21.29
C PHE A 81 -32.75 9.62 -21.70
N ALA A 82 -33.22 10.49 -20.81
CA ALA A 82 -34.33 11.40 -21.07
C ALA A 82 -33.95 12.59 -21.98
N ALA A 83 -32.71 13.07 -21.88
CA ALA A 83 -32.24 14.30 -22.52
C ALA A 83 -32.52 14.41 -24.03
N PRO A 84 -32.35 13.35 -24.87
CA PRO A 84 -32.67 13.42 -26.31
C PRO A 84 -34.13 13.72 -26.63
N PHE A 85 -35.02 13.49 -25.67
CA PHE A 85 -36.49 13.65 -25.83
C PHE A 85 -37.03 14.89 -25.11
N LEU A 86 -36.15 15.68 -24.48
CA LEU A 86 -36.51 16.94 -23.82
C LEU A 86 -36.49 18.09 -24.84
N SER A 87 -37.44 19.03 -24.70
CA SER A 87 -37.45 20.29 -25.48
C SER A 87 -36.28 21.19 -25.01
N GLU A 88 -35.78 22.04 -25.91
CA GLU A 88 -34.74 23.03 -25.57
C GLU A 88 -35.10 23.93 -24.38
N ARG A 89 -36.38 24.34 -24.33
CA ARG A 89 -36.91 25.09 -23.18
C ARG A 89 -36.73 24.33 -21.85
N ARG A 90 -36.89 22.99 -21.89
CA ARG A 90 -36.73 22.15 -20.68
C ARG A 90 -35.25 21.91 -20.39
N LEU A 91 -34.39 21.73 -21.41
CA LEU A 91 -32.94 21.64 -21.25
C LEU A 91 -32.38 22.93 -20.58
N LYS A 92 -32.80 24.12 -21.02
CA LYS A 92 -32.41 25.42 -20.43
C LYS A 92 -32.95 25.62 -18.99
N LYS A 93 -34.00 24.90 -18.58
CA LYS A 93 -34.43 24.86 -17.17
C LYS A 93 -33.60 23.90 -16.32
N ILE A 94 -33.02 22.85 -16.91
CA ILE A 94 -32.20 21.85 -16.23
C ILE A 94 -30.79 22.37 -16.02
N ALA A 95 -30.20 22.96 -17.07
CA ALA A 95 -28.83 23.46 -17.01
C ALA A 95 -28.79 24.94 -17.36
N ARG A 96 -27.96 25.68 -16.63
CA ARG A 96 -27.63 27.08 -16.91
C ARG A 96 -26.12 27.28 -16.77
N ILE A 97 -25.59 28.32 -17.39
CA ILE A 97 -24.20 28.73 -17.19
C ILE A 97 -24.14 29.56 -15.91
N SER A 98 -23.12 29.31 -15.08
CA SER A 98 -22.86 30.10 -13.87
C SER A 98 -22.34 31.49 -14.22
N PRO A 99 -22.41 32.46 -13.30
CA PRO A 99 -21.83 33.79 -13.53
C PRO A 99 -20.35 33.76 -13.93
N SER A 100 -19.54 32.85 -13.33
CA SER A 100 -18.13 32.70 -13.70
C SER A 100 -17.95 32.14 -15.12
N GLY A 101 -18.80 31.22 -15.54
CA GLY A 101 -18.82 30.68 -16.89
C GLY A 101 -19.25 31.72 -17.93
N GLU A 102 -20.26 32.56 -17.61
CA GLU A 102 -20.67 33.66 -18.49
C GLU A 102 -19.59 34.73 -18.61
N SER A 103 -18.95 35.10 -17.51
CA SER A 103 -17.84 36.08 -17.52
C SER A 103 -16.70 35.59 -18.41
N TRP A 104 -16.28 34.32 -18.24
CA TRP A 104 -15.27 33.74 -19.11
C TRP A 104 -15.69 33.76 -20.60
N LEU A 105 -16.93 33.39 -20.91
CA LEU A 105 -17.42 33.30 -22.28
C LEU A 105 -17.39 34.68 -22.97
N ARG A 106 -17.78 35.75 -22.27
CA ARG A 106 -17.71 37.14 -22.76
C ARG A 106 -16.27 37.59 -22.99
N ASP A 107 -15.37 37.32 -22.03
CA ASP A 107 -13.93 37.66 -22.17
C ASP A 107 -13.29 36.88 -23.35
N TYR A 108 -13.57 35.59 -23.47
CA TYR A 108 -13.12 34.78 -24.59
C TYR A 108 -13.60 35.31 -25.93
N THR A 109 -14.87 35.69 -26.03
CA THR A 109 -15.47 36.21 -27.27
C THR A 109 -14.80 37.53 -27.70
N ALA A 110 -14.47 38.39 -26.73
CA ALA A 110 -13.75 39.63 -26.97
C ALA A 110 -12.27 39.41 -27.36
N ASN A 111 -11.63 38.40 -26.79
CA ASN A 111 -10.21 38.10 -27.01
C ASN A 111 -9.96 36.58 -27.05
N PRO A 112 -10.23 35.90 -28.19
CA PRO A 112 -10.08 34.48 -28.31
C PRO A 112 -8.65 33.99 -28.07
N ARG A 113 -8.49 32.99 -27.17
CA ARG A 113 -7.19 32.39 -26.81
C ARG A 113 -7.36 30.86 -26.79
N PRO A 114 -6.29 30.08 -27.15
CA PRO A 114 -6.34 28.63 -26.97
C PRO A 114 -6.72 28.33 -25.52
N THR A 115 -7.73 27.49 -25.31
CA THR A 115 -8.17 27.16 -23.95
C THR A 115 -8.29 25.65 -23.77
N VAL A 116 -7.69 25.13 -22.68
CA VAL A 116 -7.79 23.73 -22.29
C VAL A 116 -8.66 23.63 -21.03
N PHE A 117 -9.74 22.87 -21.15
CA PHE A 117 -10.65 22.63 -20.05
C PHE A 117 -10.42 21.26 -19.42
N GLY A 118 -10.03 21.25 -18.14
CA GLY A 118 -10.14 20.06 -17.30
C GLY A 118 -11.59 19.82 -16.89
N THR A 119 -12.17 18.70 -17.29
CA THR A 119 -13.53 18.31 -16.90
C THR A 119 -13.53 17.10 -15.98
N VAL A 120 -14.62 16.91 -15.24
CA VAL A 120 -14.75 15.85 -14.23
C VAL A 120 -16.08 15.13 -14.34
N HIS A 121 -16.12 13.86 -13.91
CA HIS A 121 -17.33 13.05 -13.88
C HIS A 121 -18.17 13.36 -12.61
N CYS A 122 -18.59 14.61 -12.47
CA CYS A 122 -19.46 15.04 -11.37
C CYS A 122 -20.87 15.37 -11.85
N ALA A 123 -21.83 15.23 -10.99
CA ALA A 123 -23.25 15.58 -11.24
C ALA A 123 -23.73 15.06 -12.61
N HIS A 124 -24.42 15.89 -13.37
CA HIS A 124 -24.91 15.55 -14.71
C HIS A 124 -23.88 15.97 -15.77
N TRP A 125 -22.66 15.37 -15.78
CA TRP A 125 -21.58 15.77 -16.69
C TRP A 125 -21.97 15.79 -18.18
N GLU A 126 -22.98 15.02 -18.59
CA GLU A 126 -23.50 15.03 -19.97
C GLU A 126 -24.08 16.39 -20.36
N THR A 127 -24.52 17.22 -19.39
CA THR A 127 -25.09 18.55 -19.66
C THR A 127 -24.06 19.53 -20.23
N GLN A 128 -22.78 19.25 -20.09
CA GLN A 128 -21.72 20.04 -20.72
C GLN A 128 -21.87 20.04 -22.26
N ALA A 129 -22.38 18.96 -22.85
CA ALA A 129 -22.64 18.89 -24.29
C ALA A 129 -23.76 19.86 -24.76
N TRP A 130 -24.54 20.44 -23.83
CA TRP A 130 -25.58 21.42 -24.16
C TRP A 130 -25.04 22.86 -24.14
N PHE A 131 -23.75 23.05 -23.93
CA PHE A 131 -23.15 24.37 -23.77
C PHE A 131 -23.49 25.31 -24.95
N GLY A 132 -23.47 24.81 -26.20
CA GLY A 132 -23.85 25.63 -27.36
C GLY A 132 -25.32 26.09 -27.35
N LEU A 133 -26.24 25.31 -26.76
CA LEU A 133 -27.60 25.75 -26.52
C LEU A 133 -27.71 26.78 -25.39
N LEU A 134 -26.86 26.66 -24.39
CA LEU A 134 -26.95 27.46 -23.16
C LEU A 134 -26.26 28.83 -23.31
N CYS A 135 -25.22 28.94 -24.14
CA CYS A 135 -24.49 30.20 -24.31
C CYS A 135 -25.21 31.21 -25.23
N ALA A 136 -26.25 30.79 -25.99
CA ALA A 136 -26.97 31.69 -26.87
C ALA A 136 -27.57 32.88 -26.10
N PRO A 137 -27.45 34.14 -26.60
CA PRO A 137 -27.07 34.53 -27.95
C PRO A 137 -25.55 34.68 -28.21
N ILE A 138 -24.69 34.46 -27.23
CA ILE A 138 -23.24 34.51 -27.44
C ILE A 138 -22.82 33.34 -28.34
N PRO A 139 -22.01 33.55 -29.39
CA PRO A 139 -21.60 32.46 -30.27
C PRO A 139 -20.76 31.43 -29.53
N LEU A 140 -21.02 30.14 -29.81
CA LEU A 140 -20.24 29.05 -29.26
C LEU A 140 -18.81 29.11 -29.80
N PRO A 141 -17.78 29.09 -28.96
CA PRO A 141 -16.40 28.86 -29.41
C PRO A 141 -16.29 27.56 -30.20
N GLU A 142 -15.29 27.44 -31.09
CA GLU A 142 -14.95 26.11 -31.63
C GLU A 142 -14.52 25.22 -30.48
N PHE A 143 -15.33 24.23 -30.11
CA PHE A 143 -15.16 23.44 -28.91
C PHE A 143 -15.11 21.94 -29.22
N GLY A 144 -13.96 21.31 -28.96
CA GLY A 144 -13.77 19.87 -29.08
C GLY A 144 -13.70 19.20 -27.70
N ILE A 145 -14.34 18.05 -27.55
CA ILE A 145 -14.23 17.21 -26.34
C ILE A 145 -13.53 15.90 -26.69
N ILE A 146 -12.40 15.63 -26.04
CA ILE A 146 -11.69 14.36 -26.18
C ILE A 146 -12.39 13.30 -25.34
N PHE A 147 -12.84 12.22 -25.98
CA PHE A 147 -13.54 11.13 -25.32
C PHE A 147 -12.99 9.75 -25.71
N ARG A 148 -13.29 8.76 -24.87
CA ARG A 148 -13.06 7.36 -25.19
C ARG A 148 -14.31 6.78 -25.89
N PRO A 149 -14.23 6.29 -27.13
CA PRO A 149 -15.33 5.59 -27.77
C PRO A 149 -15.78 4.37 -26.96
N LEU A 150 -17.07 4.09 -27.01
CA LEU A 150 -17.61 2.87 -26.40
C LEU A 150 -17.25 1.65 -27.25
N ASP A 151 -17.12 0.49 -26.61
CA ASP A 151 -16.81 -0.77 -27.31
C ASP A 151 -17.96 -1.22 -28.23
N ASN A 152 -19.21 -0.82 -27.94
CA ASN A 152 -20.36 -1.07 -28.79
C ASN A 152 -20.58 0.10 -29.76
N ALA A 153 -20.32 -0.11 -31.05
CA ALA A 153 -20.40 0.91 -32.09
C ALA A 153 -21.81 1.55 -32.23
N THR A 154 -22.89 0.80 -31.99
CA THR A 154 -24.27 1.34 -32.05
C THR A 154 -24.55 2.29 -30.88
N ALA A 155 -24.12 1.93 -29.69
CA ALA A 155 -24.24 2.78 -28.50
C ALA A 155 -23.35 4.01 -28.65
N ASP A 156 -22.13 3.86 -29.15
CA ASP A 156 -21.20 4.96 -29.40
C ASP A 156 -21.76 5.98 -30.37
N ALA A 157 -22.27 5.54 -31.53
CA ALA A 157 -22.92 6.41 -32.53
C ALA A 157 -24.13 7.14 -31.96
N PHE A 158 -24.95 6.46 -31.15
CA PHE A 158 -26.10 7.09 -30.46
C PHE A 158 -25.65 8.19 -29.51
N ILE A 159 -24.72 7.89 -28.63
CA ILE A 159 -24.21 8.88 -27.65
C ILE A 159 -23.51 10.03 -28.37
N LYS A 160 -22.73 9.75 -29.40
CA LYS A 160 -22.07 10.78 -30.20
C LYS A 160 -23.10 11.77 -30.79
N SER A 161 -24.12 11.24 -31.44
CA SER A 161 -25.18 12.07 -32.06
C SER A 161 -25.92 12.96 -31.02
N THR A 162 -26.11 12.48 -29.79
CA THR A 162 -26.76 13.26 -28.74
C THR A 162 -25.87 14.38 -28.18
N ARG A 163 -24.57 14.13 -28.07
CA ARG A 163 -23.61 15.10 -27.54
C ARG A 163 -23.25 16.20 -28.55
N GLU A 164 -23.20 15.87 -29.85
CA GLU A 164 -22.90 16.82 -30.93
C GLU A 164 -24.07 17.70 -31.32
N ARG A 165 -25.28 17.42 -30.82
CA ARG A 165 -26.54 18.08 -31.18
C ARG A 165 -26.52 19.61 -31.07
N HIS A 166 -25.71 20.15 -30.14
CA HIS A 166 -25.68 21.57 -29.82
C HIS A 166 -24.31 22.23 -30.16
N GLY A 167 -23.62 21.71 -31.17
CA GLY A 167 -22.41 22.32 -31.71
C GLY A 167 -21.08 21.91 -31.08
N MET A 168 -21.12 21.06 -30.05
CA MET A 168 -19.89 20.50 -29.48
C MET A 168 -19.36 19.38 -30.41
N ARG A 169 -18.03 19.32 -30.60
CA ARG A 169 -17.39 18.28 -31.45
C ARG A 169 -16.77 17.20 -30.58
N LEU A 170 -17.15 15.95 -30.81
CA LEU A 170 -16.54 14.82 -30.10
C LEU A 170 -15.32 14.29 -30.86
N LEU A 171 -14.18 14.32 -30.20
CA LEU A 171 -12.90 13.88 -30.75
C LEU A 171 -12.49 12.55 -30.12
N SER A 172 -12.42 11.49 -30.93
CA SER A 172 -11.97 10.19 -30.47
C SER A 172 -10.53 10.27 -29.95
N ARG A 173 -10.27 9.67 -28.80
CA ARG A 173 -8.91 9.55 -28.26
C ARG A 173 -7.95 8.81 -29.21
N ARG A 174 -8.46 7.99 -30.13
CA ARG A 174 -7.65 7.25 -31.11
C ARG A 174 -7.27 8.13 -32.29
N ASP A 175 -8.26 8.79 -32.91
CA ASP A 175 -8.10 9.42 -34.21
C ASP A 175 -8.33 10.94 -34.18
N GLY A 176 -8.90 11.47 -33.11
CA GLY A 176 -9.29 12.88 -32.98
C GLY A 176 -8.20 13.83 -32.50
N PHE A 177 -7.02 13.32 -32.18
CA PHE A 177 -5.95 14.17 -31.58
C PHE A 177 -5.43 15.23 -32.55
N ALA A 178 -5.26 14.88 -33.83
CA ALA A 178 -4.85 15.84 -34.85
C ALA A 178 -5.83 17.00 -34.98
N GLU A 179 -7.14 16.74 -34.87
CA GLU A 179 -8.18 17.77 -34.92
C GLU A 179 -8.17 18.63 -33.66
N ALA A 180 -7.93 18.04 -32.48
CA ALA A 180 -7.76 18.81 -31.25
C ALA A 180 -6.62 19.84 -31.37
N LEU A 181 -5.49 19.46 -31.96
CA LEU A 181 -4.37 20.38 -32.21
C LEU A 181 -4.74 21.50 -33.20
N LYS A 182 -5.56 21.22 -34.24
CA LYS A 182 -6.04 22.23 -35.19
C LYS A 182 -6.98 23.23 -34.50
N ILE A 183 -7.89 22.76 -33.66
CA ILE A 183 -8.79 23.61 -32.88
C ILE A 183 -7.98 24.60 -32.02
N LEU A 184 -7.00 24.11 -31.26
CA LEU A 184 -6.16 24.98 -30.44
C LEU A 184 -5.33 25.98 -31.27
N ARG A 185 -4.82 25.58 -32.45
CA ARG A 185 -4.14 26.52 -33.38
C ARG A 185 -5.06 27.64 -33.86
N ARG A 186 -6.34 27.35 -34.01
CA ARG A 186 -7.36 28.35 -34.36
C ARG A 186 -7.88 29.12 -33.15
N ARG A 187 -7.19 29.00 -32.01
CA ARG A 187 -7.55 29.60 -30.73
C ARG A 187 -8.86 29.10 -30.14
N GLY A 188 -9.29 27.90 -30.53
CA GLY A 188 -10.47 27.24 -29.98
C GLY A 188 -10.25 26.56 -28.64
N CYS A 189 -11.24 25.82 -28.18
CA CYS A 189 -11.32 25.21 -26.87
C CYS A 189 -11.26 23.67 -26.94
N ILE A 190 -10.53 23.04 -26.05
CA ILE A 190 -10.49 21.59 -25.91
C ILE A 190 -10.84 21.18 -24.47
N GLY A 191 -11.92 20.39 -24.34
CA GLY A 191 -12.32 19.77 -23.08
C GLY A 191 -11.84 18.33 -22.97
N LEU A 192 -11.36 17.92 -21.80
CA LEU A 192 -10.98 16.55 -21.52
C LEU A 192 -11.17 16.18 -20.06
N LEU A 193 -11.64 14.96 -19.83
CA LEU A 193 -11.84 14.40 -18.51
C LEU A 193 -10.49 13.95 -17.92
N PHE A 194 -10.10 14.50 -16.78
CA PHE A 194 -8.80 14.24 -16.16
C PHE A 194 -8.87 13.43 -14.86
N ASP A 195 -10.06 13.23 -14.33
CA ASP A 195 -10.33 12.69 -13.00
C ASP A 195 -10.34 11.16 -12.89
N GLN A 196 -10.11 10.45 -14.00
CA GLN A 196 -10.04 9.00 -14.02
C GLN A 196 -8.59 8.48 -14.02
N ASN A 197 -8.46 7.18 -13.70
CA ASN A 197 -7.17 6.49 -13.77
C ASN A 197 -6.61 6.47 -15.21
N ALA A 198 -5.42 7.04 -15.39
CA ALA A 198 -4.76 7.11 -16.69
C ALA A 198 -3.96 5.84 -17.05
N GLY A 199 -3.92 4.84 -16.19
CA GLY A 199 -3.17 3.60 -16.40
C GLY A 199 -1.65 3.83 -16.45
N LEU A 200 -0.93 2.97 -17.17
CA LEU A 200 0.54 3.04 -17.29
C LEU A 200 1.04 4.29 -18.02
N GLN A 201 0.20 4.93 -18.82
CA GLN A 201 0.57 6.11 -19.62
C GLN A 201 0.46 7.43 -18.85
N GLY A 202 -0.13 7.42 -17.67
CA GLY A 202 -0.22 8.59 -16.81
C GLY A 202 1.03 8.80 -15.95
N ALA A 203 1.07 9.93 -15.27
CA ALA A 203 2.10 10.23 -14.26
C ALA A 203 1.64 9.81 -12.86
N LEU A 204 2.55 9.33 -12.02
CA LEU A 204 2.31 9.15 -10.59
C LEU A 204 2.21 10.51 -9.91
N THR A 205 1.09 10.73 -9.27
CA THR A 205 0.79 11.89 -8.43
C THR A 205 0.04 11.42 -7.20
N THR A 206 -0.27 12.31 -6.28
CA THR A 206 -1.26 12.03 -5.23
C THR A 206 -2.61 12.64 -5.60
N PHE A 207 -3.68 11.98 -5.17
CA PHE A 207 -5.03 12.51 -5.20
C PHE A 207 -5.76 12.12 -3.89
N LEU A 208 -6.23 13.12 -3.16
CA LEU A 208 -6.78 12.97 -1.81
C LEU A 208 -5.81 12.18 -0.89
N GLY A 209 -4.53 12.50 -1.00
CA GLY A 209 -3.45 11.90 -0.23
C GLY A 209 -3.05 10.47 -0.63
N ARG A 210 -3.67 9.86 -1.63
CA ARG A 210 -3.33 8.52 -2.12
C ARG A 210 -2.69 8.57 -3.50
N VAL A 211 -1.66 7.75 -3.71
CA VAL A 211 -0.94 7.68 -5.00
C VAL A 211 -1.87 7.16 -6.09
N CYS A 212 -1.90 7.85 -7.22
CA CYS A 212 -2.69 7.50 -8.39
C CYS A 212 -1.95 7.80 -9.70
N SER A 213 -2.49 7.29 -10.81
CA SER A 213 -2.02 7.63 -12.16
C SER A 213 -2.91 8.73 -12.75
N THR A 214 -2.32 9.87 -13.07
CA THR A 214 -3.02 11.06 -13.61
C THR A 214 -2.61 11.30 -15.06
N THR A 215 -3.58 11.65 -15.90
CA THR A 215 -3.28 12.04 -17.28
C THR A 215 -2.58 13.40 -17.32
N GLU A 216 -1.51 13.48 -18.10
CA GLU A 216 -0.79 14.74 -18.35
C GLU A 216 -1.29 15.48 -19.59
N LEU A 217 -2.29 14.93 -20.29
CA LEU A 217 -2.74 15.48 -21.56
C LEU A 217 -3.22 16.94 -21.48
N PRO A 218 -3.96 17.38 -20.43
CA PRO A 218 -4.28 18.81 -20.26
C PRO A 218 -3.03 19.68 -20.24
N GLY A 219 -2.03 19.30 -19.46
CA GLY A 219 -0.78 20.04 -19.32
C GLY A 219 0.03 20.05 -20.62
N LEU A 220 0.14 18.91 -21.30
CA LEU A 220 0.83 18.82 -22.59
C LEU A 220 0.22 19.75 -23.65
N LEU A 221 -1.10 19.85 -23.71
CA LEU A 221 -1.79 20.75 -24.62
C LEU A 221 -1.62 22.22 -24.20
N ALA A 222 -1.73 22.49 -22.91
CA ALA A 222 -1.57 23.84 -22.38
C ALA A 222 -0.17 24.39 -22.64
N GLU A 223 0.88 23.63 -22.31
CA GLU A 223 2.28 24.02 -22.53
C GLU A 223 2.58 24.24 -24.03
N LYS A 224 2.15 23.28 -24.88
CA LYS A 224 2.42 23.36 -26.34
C LYS A 224 1.80 24.56 -27.04
N PHE A 225 0.64 25.02 -26.57
CA PHE A 225 -0.11 26.11 -27.22
C PHE A 225 -0.13 27.40 -26.38
N SER A 226 0.58 27.44 -25.25
CA SER A 226 0.47 28.51 -24.26
C SER A 226 -1.00 28.82 -23.95
N ALA A 227 -1.79 27.77 -23.79
CA ALA A 227 -3.23 27.87 -23.65
C ALA A 227 -3.63 28.19 -22.21
N ASP A 228 -4.71 28.95 -22.06
CA ASP A 228 -5.37 29.14 -20.78
C ASP A 228 -5.86 27.79 -20.26
N VAL A 229 -5.69 27.53 -18.96
CA VAL A 229 -6.21 26.31 -18.32
C VAL A 229 -7.37 26.68 -17.41
N ARG A 230 -8.47 26.01 -17.61
CA ARG A 230 -9.67 26.22 -16.80
C ARG A 230 -10.34 24.89 -16.46
N THR A 231 -11.20 24.90 -15.47
CA THR A 231 -12.14 23.79 -15.26
C THR A 231 -13.44 24.05 -16.02
N PHE A 232 -14.14 22.98 -16.32
CA PHE A 232 -15.46 23.06 -16.93
C PHE A 232 -16.31 21.89 -16.38
N TYR A 233 -17.20 22.20 -15.45
CA TYR A 233 -17.91 21.15 -14.72
C TYR A 233 -19.31 21.59 -14.30
N PRO A 234 -20.28 20.65 -14.24
CA PRO A 234 -21.61 20.92 -13.71
C PRO A 234 -21.61 20.82 -12.18
N ARG A 235 -22.18 21.82 -11.51
CA ARG A 235 -22.48 21.82 -10.09
C ARG A 235 -23.96 21.57 -9.90
N ARG A 236 -24.32 20.54 -9.17
CA ARG A 236 -25.71 20.20 -8.90
C ARG A 236 -26.34 21.21 -7.95
N THR A 237 -27.47 21.81 -8.35
CA THR A 237 -28.24 22.74 -7.54
C THR A 237 -29.61 22.20 -7.12
N GLY A 238 -30.00 21.02 -7.64
CA GLY A 238 -31.25 20.34 -7.31
C GLY A 238 -31.48 19.12 -8.18
N PHE A 239 -32.62 18.46 -8.00
CA PHE A 239 -32.98 17.33 -8.86
C PHE A 239 -33.13 17.80 -10.32
N TRP A 240 -32.32 17.22 -11.23
CA TRP A 240 -32.22 17.67 -12.62
C TRP A 240 -32.00 19.18 -12.74
N ARG A 241 -31.14 19.75 -11.88
CA ARG A 241 -30.75 21.17 -11.94
C ARG A 241 -29.26 21.29 -11.72
N VAL A 242 -28.58 21.92 -12.67
CA VAL A 242 -27.12 22.14 -12.63
C VAL A 242 -26.76 23.54 -13.10
N GLU A 243 -25.65 24.03 -12.58
CA GLU A 243 -24.91 25.17 -13.11
C GLU A 243 -23.59 24.69 -13.71
N ILE A 244 -23.33 25.02 -14.97
CA ILE A 244 -22.05 24.75 -15.63
C ILE A 244 -21.09 25.87 -15.22
N THR A 245 -20.05 25.49 -14.48
CA THR A 245 -19.09 26.42 -13.88
C THR A 245 -17.75 26.30 -14.57
N SER A 246 -17.03 27.42 -14.63
CA SER A 246 -15.65 27.50 -15.18
C SER A 246 -14.76 28.31 -14.25
N ASP A 247 -13.77 27.68 -13.65
CA ASP A 247 -12.78 28.32 -12.81
C ASP A 247 -11.42 28.37 -13.52
N ALA A 248 -10.69 29.47 -13.42
CA ALA A 248 -9.32 29.57 -13.89
C ALA A 248 -8.41 28.74 -12.98
N ILE A 249 -7.46 28.03 -13.57
CA ILE A 249 -6.45 27.25 -12.85
C ILE A 249 -5.12 28.00 -12.88
N ALA A 250 -4.63 28.40 -11.71
CA ALA A 250 -3.30 28.97 -11.57
C ALA A 250 -2.24 27.88 -11.74
N HIS A 251 -1.28 28.11 -12.64
CA HIS A 251 -0.19 27.17 -12.96
C HIS A 251 1.04 27.90 -13.45
N ASP A 252 2.17 27.19 -13.51
CA ASP A 252 3.48 27.70 -13.96
C ASP A 252 3.70 27.61 -15.49
N GLY A 253 2.70 27.20 -16.26
CA GLY A 253 2.78 26.99 -17.71
C GLY A 253 3.34 25.62 -18.12
N THR A 254 3.91 24.85 -17.20
CA THR A 254 4.48 23.53 -17.50
C THR A 254 3.43 22.42 -17.49
N THR A 255 3.68 21.34 -18.23
CA THR A 255 2.87 20.12 -18.21
C THR A 255 2.68 19.58 -16.79
N MET A 256 3.75 19.57 -15.99
CA MET A 256 3.72 19.12 -14.61
C MET A 256 2.86 20.03 -13.74
N GLY A 257 3.11 21.35 -13.79
CA GLY A 257 2.37 22.32 -12.98
C GLY A 257 0.87 22.28 -13.23
N VAL A 258 0.44 22.22 -14.50
CA VAL A 258 -0.98 22.07 -14.86
C VAL A 258 -1.57 20.76 -14.32
N THR A 259 -0.85 19.66 -14.48
CA THR A 259 -1.32 18.33 -14.01
C THR A 259 -1.55 18.32 -12.50
N LEU A 260 -0.60 18.87 -11.74
CA LEU A 260 -0.70 18.96 -10.28
C LEU A 260 -1.78 19.97 -9.85
N ALA A 261 -1.87 21.12 -10.54
CA ALA A 261 -2.86 22.15 -10.21
C ALA A 261 -4.30 21.66 -10.39
N LEU A 262 -4.60 20.91 -11.47
CA LEU A 262 -5.92 20.33 -11.70
C LEU A 262 -6.30 19.31 -10.61
N ASN A 263 -5.38 18.42 -10.19
CA ASN A 263 -5.64 17.51 -9.10
C ASN A 263 -5.95 18.25 -7.78
N ARG A 264 -5.18 19.28 -7.45
CA ARG A 264 -5.37 20.08 -6.23
C ARG A 264 -6.68 20.83 -6.24
N TRP A 265 -7.03 21.43 -7.37
CA TRP A 265 -8.34 22.08 -7.52
C TRP A 265 -9.47 21.08 -7.19
N LEU A 266 -9.41 19.86 -7.75
CA LEU A 266 -10.46 18.86 -7.52
C LEU A 266 -10.50 18.40 -6.05
N GLU A 267 -9.33 18.20 -5.42
CA GLU A 267 -9.25 17.88 -3.99
C GLU A 267 -9.89 18.97 -3.12
N GLN A 268 -9.58 20.24 -3.40
CA GLN A 268 -10.14 21.37 -2.70
C GLN A 268 -11.66 21.48 -2.90
N ALA A 269 -12.12 21.29 -4.13
CA ALA A 269 -13.54 21.28 -4.47
C ALA A 269 -14.32 20.20 -3.69
N PHE A 270 -13.76 18.99 -3.57
CA PHE A 270 -14.38 17.90 -2.80
C PHE A 270 -14.30 18.10 -1.28
N THR A 271 -13.29 18.81 -0.80
CA THR A 271 -13.15 19.10 0.62
C THR A 271 -14.11 20.20 1.08
N SER A 272 -14.36 21.17 0.21
CA SER A 272 -15.19 22.34 0.51
C SER A 272 -16.69 22.16 0.20
N ASP A 273 -17.07 21.22 -0.68
CA ASP A 273 -18.45 21.01 -1.12
C ASP A 273 -18.83 19.52 -1.08
N ASP A 274 -19.53 19.12 -0.01
CA ASP A 274 -20.04 17.75 0.18
C ASP A 274 -21.01 17.33 -0.96
N GLU A 275 -21.78 18.26 -1.57
CA GLU A 275 -22.68 17.93 -2.67
C GLU A 275 -21.91 17.60 -3.95
N LEU A 276 -20.89 18.40 -4.26
CA LEU A 276 -20.00 18.12 -5.38
C LEU A 276 -19.22 16.82 -5.16
N CYS A 277 -18.70 16.61 -3.96
CA CYS A 277 -18.03 15.36 -3.56
C CYS A 277 -18.95 14.14 -3.75
N ALA A 278 -20.21 14.21 -3.28
CA ALA A 278 -21.17 13.12 -3.46
C ALA A 278 -21.50 12.85 -4.92
N SER A 279 -21.42 13.87 -5.77
CA SER A 279 -21.75 13.76 -7.20
C SER A 279 -20.68 13.06 -8.03
N TRP A 280 -19.48 12.88 -7.49
CA TRP A 280 -18.41 12.21 -8.20
C TRP A 280 -18.60 10.69 -8.29
N LEU A 281 -18.01 10.08 -9.32
CA LEU A 281 -18.13 8.66 -9.61
C LEU A 281 -17.27 7.80 -8.67
N TRP A 282 -17.59 7.78 -7.36
CA TRP A 282 -16.85 7.04 -6.32
C TRP A 282 -16.80 5.53 -6.54
N ALA A 283 -17.73 4.97 -7.31
CA ALA A 283 -17.71 3.56 -7.70
C ALA A 283 -16.64 3.24 -8.76
N HIS A 284 -16.05 4.25 -9.40
CA HIS A 284 -14.86 4.14 -10.22
C HIS A 284 -13.62 4.10 -9.33
N ASP A 285 -12.76 3.12 -9.58
CA ASP A 285 -11.51 3.00 -8.83
C ASP A 285 -10.41 3.86 -9.48
N ARG A 286 -10.27 5.10 -9.00
CA ARG A 286 -9.24 6.06 -9.44
C ARG A 286 -7.84 5.53 -9.21
N TRP A 287 -7.65 4.73 -8.17
CA TRP A 287 -6.36 4.25 -7.68
C TRP A 287 -5.97 2.85 -8.16
N ARG A 288 -6.84 2.19 -8.92
CA ARG A 288 -6.67 0.78 -9.34
C ARG A 288 -5.40 0.50 -10.15
N HIS A 289 -4.74 1.52 -10.70
CA HIS A 289 -3.48 1.32 -11.41
C HIS A 289 -2.40 0.72 -10.50
N GLN A 290 -2.40 1.13 -9.23
CA GLN A 290 -1.51 0.58 -8.22
C GLN A 290 -1.97 -0.78 -7.68
N ASP A 291 -3.11 -1.31 -8.17
CA ASP A 291 -3.70 -2.57 -7.75
C ASP A 291 -3.34 -3.76 -8.66
N ALA A 292 -2.49 -3.56 -9.70
CA ALA A 292 -1.98 -4.66 -10.51
C ALA A 292 -1.11 -5.58 -9.64
N PRO A 293 -1.46 -6.87 -9.46
CA PRO A 293 -0.80 -7.74 -8.49
C PRO A 293 0.71 -7.83 -8.69
N GLU A 294 1.16 -7.94 -9.94
CA GLU A 294 2.58 -8.06 -10.33
C GLU A 294 3.40 -6.78 -10.11
N LYS A 295 2.74 -5.68 -9.74
CA LYS A 295 3.34 -4.36 -9.48
C LYS A 295 3.00 -3.81 -8.11
N ARG A 296 2.29 -4.61 -7.29
CA ARG A 296 1.69 -4.12 -6.06
C ARG A 296 2.70 -3.59 -5.04
N LEU A 297 3.87 -4.19 -5.00
CA LEU A 297 4.93 -3.83 -4.04
C LEU A 297 5.96 -2.84 -4.60
N ARG A 298 5.63 -2.10 -5.68
CA ARG A 298 6.43 -0.97 -6.19
C ARG A 298 5.53 0.13 -6.73
N LEU A 299 6.09 1.32 -6.86
CA LEU A 299 5.47 2.44 -7.56
C LEU A 299 6.07 2.54 -8.95
N GLU A 300 5.26 2.29 -9.99
CA GLU A 300 5.72 2.30 -11.38
C GLU A 300 4.71 3.01 -12.28
N SER A 301 5.18 3.92 -13.12
CA SER A 301 4.43 4.56 -14.19
C SER A 301 5.42 5.16 -15.20
N LYS A 302 4.92 5.67 -16.33
CA LYS A 302 5.73 6.32 -17.35
C LYS A 302 6.51 7.51 -16.81
N ARG A 303 5.90 8.30 -15.94
CA ARG A 303 6.54 9.43 -15.23
C ARG A 303 6.19 9.37 -13.76
N ASN A 304 7.14 9.74 -12.92
CA ASN A 304 6.94 9.82 -11.47
C ASN A 304 7.07 11.28 -11.04
N LEU A 305 5.95 11.91 -10.69
CA LEU A 305 5.87 13.28 -10.22
C LEU A 305 5.69 13.38 -8.69
N LEU A 306 5.80 12.25 -7.95
CA LEU A 306 5.51 12.23 -6.51
C LEU A 306 6.40 13.18 -5.71
N ALA A 307 7.70 13.26 -6.04
CA ALA A 307 8.61 14.17 -5.34
C ALA A 307 8.20 15.64 -5.53
N ALA A 308 7.90 16.03 -6.76
CA ALA A 308 7.44 17.39 -7.08
C ALA A 308 6.06 17.68 -6.46
N ASP A 309 5.14 16.73 -6.50
CA ASP A 309 3.82 16.86 -5.88
C ASP A 309 3.92 17.02 -4.36
N CYS A 310 4.75 16.21 -3.70
CA CYS A 310 5.02 16.32 -2.26
C CYS A 310 5.67 17.67 -1.91
N ALA A 311 6.72 18.08 -2.64
CA ALA A 311 7.40 19.36 -2.42
C ALA A 311 6.43 20.54 -2.54
N ALA A 312 5.58 20.53 -3.56
CA ALA A 312 4.58 21.57 -3.78
C ALA A 312 3.46 21.58 -2.70
N ARG A 313 3.36 20.54 -1.87
CA ARG A 313 2.46 20.43 -0.70
C ARG A 313 3.19 20.68 0.63
N GLY A 314 4.51 20.95 0.62
CA GLY A 314 5.33 21.02 1.84
C GLY A 314 5.52 19.69 2.55
N LEU A 315 5.42 18.58 1.84
CA LEU A 315 5.55 17.22 2.38
C LEU A 315 6.90 16.62 2.00
N ALA A 316 7.57 15.97 2.96
CA ALA A 316 8.83 15.25 2.71
C ALA A 316 8.62 13.92 1.94
N ALA A 317 7.44 13.31 2.07
CA ALA A 317 7.09 12.04 1.45
C ALA A 317 5.57 11.95 1.20
N PRO A 318 5.10 11.05 0.31
CA PRO A 318 3.68 10.87 0.10
C PRO A 318 2.98 10.39 1.38
N PRO A 319 1.75 10.84 1.66
CA PRO A 319 0.97 10.36 2.78
C PRO A 319 0.76 8.84 2.73
N ARG A 320 0.85 8.17 3.87
CA ARG A 320 0.68 6.71 3.98
C ARG A 320 -0.81 6.36 3.98
N ARG A 321 -1.36 6.17 2.78
CA ARG A 321 -2.80 5.89 2.58
C ARG A 321 -3.08 4.51 2.01
N THR A 322 -2.11 3.87 1.34
CA THR A 322 -2.27 2.48 0.87
C THR A 322 -2.04 1.53 2.04
N ARG A 323 -3.02 0.69 2.37
CA ARG A 323 -2.98 -0.18 3.56
C ARG A 323 -2.47 -1.57 3.19
N ILE A 324 -1.23 -1.86 3.56
CA ILE A 324 -0.59 -3.17 3.39
C ILE A 324 -0.55 -3.85 4.75
N TRP A 325 -1.27 -4.95 4.87
CA TRP A 325 -1.30 -5.78 6.07
C TRP A 325 -0.38 -6.97 5.89
N VAL A 326 0.41 -7.27 6.93
CA VAL A 326 1.40 -8.34 6.92
C VAL A 326 1.08 -9.31 8.04
N ARG A 327 0.68 -10.53 7.69
CA ARG A 327 0.57 -11.63 8.66
C ARG A 327 1.95 -12.21 8.90
N LEU A 328 2.53 -11.82 10.03
CA LEU A 328 3.84 -12.30 10.44
C LEU A 328 3.84 -13.81 10.69
N PRO A 329 4.98 -14.48 10.53
CA PRO A 329 5.15 -15.85 11.00
C PRO A 329 4.87 -16.00 12.50
N ASN A 330 4.76 -17.24 12.98
CA ASN A 330 4.41 -17.51 14.37
C ASN A 330 5.64 -17.66 15.30
N TRP A 331 6.82 -17.84 14.76
CA TRP A 331 8.06 -18.03 15.49
C TRP A 331 8.93 -16.79 15.45
N LEU A 332 9.61 -16.48 16.55
CA LEU A 332 10.44 -15.29 16.67
C LEU A 332 11.53 -15.24 15.60
N GLY A 333 12.23 -16.34 15.36
CA GLY A 333 13.28 -16.42 14.34
C GLY A 333 12.76 -16.07 12.94
N ASP A 334 11.60 -16.66 12.58
CA ASP A 334 10.96 -16.37 11.29
C ASP A 334 10.53 -14.91 11.18
N VAL A 335 9.97 -14.32 12.25
CA VAL A 335 9.61 -12.89 12.28
C VAL A 335 10.82 -12.03 12.00
N VAL A 336 11.93 -12.28 12.70
CA VAL A 336 13.18 -11.52 12.53
C VAL A 336 13.75 -11.69 11.13
N MET A 337 13.74 -12.90 10.57
CA MET A 337 14.17 -13.15 9.19
C MET A 337 13.31 -12.44 8.13
N THR A 338 12.06 -12.04 8.42
CA THR A 338 11.26 -11.25 7.47
C THR A 338 11.65 -9.77 7.44
N LEU A 339 12.30 -9.24 8.46
CA LEU A 339 12.57 -7.80 8.60
C LEU A 339 13.34 -7.18 7.42
N PRO A 340 14.39 -7.83 6.85
CA PRO A 340 15.08 -7.29 5.67
C PRO A 340 14.15 -7.04 4.49
N LEU A 341 13.16 -7.92 4.27
CA LEU A 341 12.19 -7.80 3.21
C LEU A 341 11.11 -6.75 3.53
N LEU A 342 10.70 -6.64 4.79
CA LEU A 342 9.70 -5.63 5.20
C LEU A 342 10.28 -4.22 5.13
N ARG A 343 11.58 -4.04 5.36
CA ARG A 343 12.32 -2.81 5.08
C ARG A 343 12.33 -2.50 3.59
N ALA A 344 12.62 -3.50 2.75
CA ALA A 344 12.56 -3.33 1.29
C ALA A 344 11.15 -2.92 0.82
N VAL A 345 10.08 -3.49 1.39
CA VAL A 345 8.70 -3.07 1.12
C VAL A 345 8.45 -1.63 1.54
N ARG A 346 8.97 -1.20 2.70
CA ARG A 346 8.84 0.19 3.17
C ARG A 346 9.49 1.18 2.20
N ILE A 347 10.66 0.85 1.66
CA ILE A 347 11.39 1.69 0.68
C ILE A 347 10.64 1.70 -0.65
N ALA A 348 10.17 0.54 -1.13
CA ALA A 348 9.46 0.42 -2.40
C ALA A 348 8.07 1.08 -2.39
N ARG A 349 7.42 1.15 -1.22
CA ARG A 349 6.07 1.70 -1.02
C ARG A 349 6.07 2.73 0.12
N PRO A 350 6.67 3.91 -0.08
CA PRO A 350 6.68 4.98 0.93
C PRO A 350 5.27 5.53 1.24
N ASP A 351 4.31 5.33 0.33
CA ASP A 351 2.90 5.67 0.45
C ASP A 351 2.08 4.66 1.27
N ALA A 352 2.68 3.55 1.71
CA ALA A 352 1.95 2.49 2.39
C ALA A 352 1.92 2.67 3.91
N GLU A 353 0.74 2.51 4.50
CA GLU A 353 0.54 2.22 5.92
C GLU A 353 0.74 0.72 6.12
N LEU A 354 1.83 0.32 6.79
CA LEU A 354 2.13 -1.07 7.10
C LEU A 354 1.50 -1.46 8.45
N THR A 355 0.58 -2.41 8.43
CA THR A 355 0.01 -3.02 9.64
C THR A 355 0.54 -4.44 9.79
N PHE A 356 1.27 -4.72 10.87
CA PHE A 356 1.74 -6.06 11.16
C PHE A 356 0.76 -6.78 12.09
N ILE A 357 0.46 -8.05 11.77
CA ILE A 357 -0.47 -8.88 12.51
C ILE A 357 0.29 -10.10 13.02
N GLY A 358 0.36 -10.27 14.35
CA GLY A 358 1.17 -11.32 14.96
C GLY A 358 0.82 -11.62 16.41
N ARG A 359 1.62 -12.48 17.06
CA ARG A 359 1.44 -12.79 18.47
C ARG A 359 1.61 -11.52 19.33
N PRO A 360 0.81 -11.34 20.40
CA PRO A 360 0.93 -10.16 21.28
C PRO A 360 2.35 -9.92 21.79
N ALA A 361 3.09 -10.99 22.11
CA ALA A 361 4.46 -10.91 22.59
C ALA A 361 5.45 -10.22 21.62
N PHE A 362 5.14 -10.13 20.32
CA PHE A 362 6.01 -9.48 19.34
C PHE A 362 5.78 -7.97 19.21
N ALA A 363 4.69 -7.44 19.79
CA ALA A 363 4.36 -6.02 19.67
C ALA A 363 5.49 -5.08 20.12
N PRO A 364 6.09 -5.24 21.31
CA PRO A 364 7.16 -4.34 21.78
C PRO A 364 8.40 -4.38 20.88
N LEU A 365 8.70 -5.55 20.32
CA LEU A 365 9.84 -5.72 19.41
C LEU A 365 9.59 -5.02 18.06
N VAL A 366 8.39 -5.17 17.51
CA VAL A 366 8.00 -4.53 16.24
C VAL A 366 7.99 -3.01 16.39
N GLU A 367 7.53 -2.50 17.52
CA GLU A 367 7.56 -1.07 17.86
C GLU A 367 9.01 -0.55 17.93
N LYS A 368 9.89 -1.27 18.64
CA LYS A 368 11.33 -0.94 18.70
C LYS A 368 11.99 -0.89 17.33
N PHE A 369 11.58 -1.74 16.40
CA PHE A 369 12.10 -1.76 15.03
C PHE A 369 11.56 -0.63 14.15
N GLY A 370 10.48 0.04 14.55
CA GLY A 370 9.92 1.21 13.86
C GLY A 370 9.47 0.97 12.41
N LEU A 371 9.23 -0.28 12.00
CA LEU A 371 8.89 -0.63 10.63
C LEU A 371 7.40 -0.60 10.35
N ALA A 372 6.59 -0.96 11.35
CA ALA A 372 5.13 -0.95 11.24
C ALA A 372 4.57 0.41 11.65
N ASP A 373 3.55 0.87 10.94
CA ASP A 373 2.75 2.03 11.36
C ASP A 373 1.73 1.60 12.42
N ARG A 374 1.32 0.32 12.38
CA ARG A 374 0.38 -0.28 13.34
C ARG A 374 0.75 -1.73 13.61
N TYR A 375 0.44 -2.16 14.82
CA TYR A 375 0.49 -3.57 15.21
C TYR A 375 -0.90 -4.04 15.63
N GLU A 376 -1.37 -5.15 15.06
CA GLU A 376 -2.64 -5.78 15.41
C GLU A 376 -2.35 -7.12 16.07
N PRO A 377 -2.48 -7.22 17.40
CA PRO A 377 -2.21 -8.46 18.11
C PRO A 377 -3.28 -9.52 17.77
N LEU A 378 -2.84 -10.75 17.58
CA LEU A 378 -3.75 -11.88 17.43
C LEU A 378 -4.57 -12.05 18.71
N PRO A 379 -5.91 -12.13 18.60
CA PRO A 379 -6.75 -12.36 19.78
C PRO A 379 -6.55 -13.77 20.35
N PRO A 380 -6.98 -14.03 21.60
CA PRO A 380 -7.00 -15.37 22.15
C PRO A 380 -7.81 -16.34 21.28
N ARG A 381 -7.42 -17.62 21.29
CA ARG A 381 -8.16 -18.67 20.58
C ARG A 381 -9.55 -18.83 21.19
N GLY A 382 -10.58 -18.96 20.34
CA GLY A 382 -11.97 -19.11 20.77
C GLY A 382 -12.95 -18.59 19.73
N LEU A 383 -14.24 -18.55 20.08
CA LEU A 383 -15.31 -18.12 19.16
C LEU A 383 -15.13 -16.66 18.67
N GLY A 384 -14.56 -15.80 19.50
CA GLY A 384 -14.29 -14.38 19.16
C GLY A 384 -13.15 -14.18 18.17
N TYR A 385 -12.29 -15.18 17.94
CA TYR A 385 -11.11 -15.06 17.10
C TYR A 385 -11.42 -14.59 15.67
N PHE A 386 -12.30 -15.30 15.01
CA PHE A 386 -12.67 -14.96 13.62
C PHE A 386 -13.60 -13.75 13.53
N LEU A 387 -14.40 -13.50 14.57
CA LEU A 387 -15.21 -12.30 14.67
C LEU A 387 -14.33 -11.03 14.71
N HIS A 388 -13.16 -11.09 15.35
CA HIS A 388 -12.18 -10.02 15.35
C HIS A 388 -11.77 -9.66 13.90
N PHE A 389 -11.31 -10.62 13.10
CA PHE A 389 -10.94 -10.39 11.70
C PHE A 389 -12.12 -9.90 10.84
N TRP A 390 -13.31 -10.41 11.09
CA TRP A 390 -14.50 -9.92 10.43
C TRP A 390 -14.82 -8.46 10.78
N ARG A 391 -14.54 -7.99 11.98
CA ARG A 391 -14.66 -6.58 12.38
C ARG A 391 -13.59 -5.72 11.72
N LEU A 392 -12.36 -6.22 11.57
CA LEU A 392 -11.25 -5.52 10.92
C LEU A 392 -11.50 -5.18 9.45
N ARG A 393 -12.46 -5.83 8.78
CA ARG A 393 -12.87 -5.48 7.41
C ARG A 393 -13.28 -4.01 7.23
N ARG A 394 -13.64 -3.33 8.31
CA ARG A 394 -14.02 -1.91 8.31
C ARG A 394 -12.82 -0.98 8.18
N ARG A 395 -11.61 -1.50 8.28
CA ARG A 395 -10.36 -0.77 8.05
C ARG A 395 -9.89 -0.84 6.60
N TYR A 396 -10.64 -1.50 5.71
CA TYR A 396 -10.41 -1.57 4.27
C TYR A 396 -8.93 -1.81 3.88
N PRO A 397 -8.30 -2.95 4.27
CA PRO A 397 -6.95 -3.28 3.80
C PRO A 397 -6.95 -3.44 2.29
N ASP A 398 -5.92 -2.90 1.62
CA ASP A 398 -5.74 -3.03 0.16
C ASP A 398 -5.03 -4.33 -0.19
N VAL A 399 -4.03 -4.70 0.62
CA VAL A 399 -3.20 -5.89 0.43
C VAL A 399 -3.04 -6.63 1.75
N PHE A 400 -3.04 -7.96 1.67
CA PHE A 400 -2.72 -8.83 2.79
C PHE A 400 -1.59 -9.78 2.37
N LEU A 401 -0.39 -9.56 2.89
CA LEU A 401 0.78 -10.41 2.69
C LEU A 401 0.81 -11.50 3.76
N LEU A 402 0.75 -12.77 3.37
CA LEU A 402 0.75 -13.91 4.30
C LEU A 402 2.11 -14.62 4.27
N PHE A 403 2.91 -14.40 5.30
CA PHE A 403 4.12 -15.21 5.56
C PHE A 403 3.79 -16.54 6.24
N THR A 404 2.54 -16.74 6.64
CA THR A 404 2.04 -18.02 7.12
C THR A 404 1.51 -18.89 5.98
N ASN A 405 1.64 -20.22 6.13
CA ASN A 405 1.19 -21.22 5.15
C ASN A 405 0.08 -22.08 5.74
N SER A 406 -0.90 -21.48 6.42
CA SER A 406 -1.98 -22.20 7.09
C SER A 406 -3.35 -21.73 6.63
N LEU A 407 -4.31 -22.65 6.56
CA LEU A 407 -5.71 -22.32 6.27
C LEU A 407 -6.28 -21.27 7.24
N ARG A 408 -5.81 -21.27 8.50
CA ARG A 408 -6.21 -20.24 9.48
C ARG A 408 -5.79 -18.84 9.02
N GLY A 409 -4.53 -18.65 8.62
CA GLY A 409 -4.06 -17.38 8.11
C GLY A 409 -4.81 -16.92 6.85
N ASP A 410 -5.17 -17.88 5.99
CA ASP A 410 -5.97 -17.59 4.80
C ASP A 410 -7.38 -17.12 5.16
N LEU A 411 -8.01 -17.77 6.16
CA LEU A 411 -9.33 -17.40 6.66
C LEU A 411 -9.29 -16.04 7.38
N GLU A 412 -8.24 -15.76 8.16
CA GLU A 412 -7.97 -14.44 8.75
C GLU A 412 -8.04 -13.35 7.68
N ALA A 413 -7.27 -13.50 6.61
CA ALA A 413 -7.22 -12.54 5.50
C ALA A 413 -8.55 -12.46 4.72
N TRP A 414 -9.21 -13.59 4.48
CA TRP A 414 -10.49 -13.65 3.76
C TRP A 414 -11.60 -12.90 4.52
N LEU A 415 -11.68 -13.05 5.83
CA LEU A 415 -12.68 -12.39 6.68
C LEU A 415 -12.55 -10.86 6.68
N THR A 416 -11.35 -10.32 6.46
CA THR A 416 -11.15 -8.87 6.33
C THR A 416 -11.71 -8.30 5.03
N ARG A 417 -12.13 -9.15 4.07
CA ARG A 417 -12.52 -8.75 2.71
C ARG A 417 -11.44 -8.00 1.95
N CYS A 418 -10.16 -8.18 2.33
CA CYS A 418 -9.06 -7.63 1.57
C CYS A 418 -9.12 -8.08 0.11
N PRO A 419 -9.08 -7.17 -0.88
CA PRO A 419 -9.20 -7.52 -2.29
C PRO A 419 -7.99 -8.31 -2.81
N GLN A 420 -6.81 -8.09 -2.24
CA GLN A 420 -5.57 -8.74 -2.64
C GLN A 420 -4.94 -9.48 -1.46
N ARG A 421 -5.02 -10.81 -1.51
CA ARG A 421 -4.48 -11.73 -0.50
C ARG A 421 -3.41 -12.58 -1.14
N PHE A 422 -2.15 -12.27 -0.81
CA PHE A 422 -0.96 -12.88 -1.39
C PHE A 422 -0.33 -13.89 -0.45
N GLY A 423 0.04 -15.04 -0.96
CA GLY A 423 0.70 -16.09 -0.18
C GLY A 423 1.41 -17.11 -1.06
N ILE A 424 2.24 -17.94 -0.44
CA ILE A 424 3.02 -18.99 -1.10
C ILE A 424 2.16 -20.24 -1.25
N VAL A 425 2.14 -20.84 -2.43
CA VAL A 425 1.44 -22.09 -2.74
C VAL A 425 2.47 -23.15 -3.09
N ARG A 426 2.43 -24.30 -2.41
CA ARG A 426 3.28 -25.46 -2.69
C ARG A 426 2.50 -26.55 -3.43
N THR A 427 3.20 -27.38 -4.16
CA THR A 427 2.62 -28.54 -4.85
C THR A 427 1.85 -29.42 -3.85
N GLY A 428 0.65 -29.84 -4.21
CA GLY A 428 -0.22 -30.65 -3.36
C GLY A 428 -0.88 -29.92 -2.17
N LYS A 429 -0.61 -28.61 -1.98
CA LYS A 429 -1.19 -27.82 -0.87
C LYS A 429 -1.93 -26.58 -1.39
N PRO A 430 -3.17 -26.74 -1.92
CA PRO A 430 -3.93 -25.63 -2.48
C PRO A 430 -4.36 -24.64 -1.38
N ARG A 431 -4.44 -23.35 -1.74
CA ARG A 431 -4.87 -22.25 -0.85
C ARG A 431 -5.99 -21.43 -1.52
N PRO A 432 -7.22 -21.96 -1.56
CA PRO A 432 -8.32 -21.37 -2.35
C PRO A 432 -8.82 -20.01 -1.83
N LEU A 433 -8.51 -19.64 -0.59
CA LEU A 433 -8.89 -18.36 -0.01
C LEU A 433 -7.93 -17.22 -0.40
N LEU A 434 -6.78 -17.50 -1.01
CA LEU A 434 -5.93 -16.49 -1.60
C LEU A 434 -6.57 -15.94 -2.88
N THR A 435 -6.33 -14.68 -3.19
CA THR A 435 -6.68 -14.11 -4.50
C THR A 435 -5.57 -14.34 -5.51
N HIS A 436 -4.31 -14.31 -5.06
CA HIS A 436 -3.12 -14.51 -5.87
C HIS A 436 -2.09 -15.31 -5.08
N GLY A 437 -1.89 -16.56 -5.48
CA GLY A 437 -0.90 -17.44 -4.89
C GLY A 437 0.36 -17.49 -5.77
N TRP A 438 1.52 -17.21 -5.20
CA TRP A 438 2.77 -17.51 -5.85
C TRP A 438 3.10 -18.99 -5.66
N ARG A 439 3.24 -19.72 -6.77
CA ARG A 439 3.62 -21.13 -6.74
C ARG A 439 5.14 -21.24 -6.65
N VAL A 440 5.61 -22.01 -5.67
CA VAL A 440 7.05 -22.35 -5.58
C VAL A 440 7.42 -23.11 -6.84
N PRO A 441 8.44 -22.64 -7.61
CA PRO A 441 8.92 -23.34 -8.78
C PRO A 441 9.40 -24.76 -8.44
N ALA A 442 9.24 -25.71 -9.35
CA ALA A 442 9.60 -27.11 -9.10
C ALA A 442 11.10 -27.32 -8.92
N ASP A 443 11.91 -26.45 -9.51
CA ASP A 443 13.38 -26.42 -9.43
C ASP A 443 13.91 -25.67 -8.20
N PHE A 444 13.03 -25.06 -7.39
CA PHE A 444 13.44 -24.37 -6.16
C PHE A 444 13.56 -25.37 -5.01
N ASP A 445 14.80 -25.74 -4.68
CA ASP A 445 15.09 -26.62 -3.54
C ASP A 445 15.07 -25.83 -2.22
N GLU A 446 13.98 -25.98 -1.45
CA GLU A 446 13.81 -25.35 -0.13
C GLU A 446 14.86 -25.84 0.90
N ASN A 447 15.52 -26.98 0.70
CA ASN A 447 16.54 -27.49 1.62
C ASN A 447 17.93 -26.89 1.34
N GLN A 448 18.19 -26.54 0.08
CA GLN A 448 19.45 -25.92 -0.35
C GLN A 448 19.33 -24.39 -0.46
N SER A 449 18.16 -23.83 -0.14
CA SER A 449 17.90 -22.40 -0.24
C SER A 449 17.52 -21.81 1.10
N HIS A 450 17.98 -20.60 1.35
CA HIS A 450 17.61 -19.88 2.58
C HIS A 450 16.12 -19.49 2.58
N GLN A 451 15.47 -19.54 3.74
CA GLN A 451 14.05 -19.15 3.90
C GLN A 451 13.80 -17.70 3.45
N LEU A 452 14.78 -16.80 3.64
CA LEU A 452 14.69 -15.41 3.15
C LEU A 452 14.56 -15.37 1.62
N SER A 453 15.30 -16.21 0.89
CA SER A 453 15.25 -16.27 -0.59
C SER A 453 13.89 -16.75 -1.08
N LEU A 454 13.26 -17.71 -0.40
CA LEU A 454 11.91 -18.15 -0.70
C LEU A 454 10.90 -16.97 -0.56
N TRP A 455 10.99 -16.22 0.52
CA TRP A 455 10.12 -15.07 0.76
C TRP A 455 10.45 -13.90 -0.17
N GLU A 456 11.71 -13.70 -0.52
CA GLU A 456 12.13 -12.70 -1.52
C GLU A 456 11.50 -12.98 -2.87
N ASN A 457 11.60 -14.22 -3.37
CA ASN A 457 10.99 -14.63 -4.64
C ASN A 457 9.46 -14.46 -4.62
N PHE A 458 8.83 -14.80 -3.50
CA PHE A 458 7.40 -14.55 -3.29
C PHE A 458 7.05 -13.07 -3.43
N LEU A 459 7.76 -12.15 -2.77
CA LEU A 459 7.47 -10.72 -2.85
C LEU A 459 7.85 -10.11 -4.21
N ARG A 460 8.91 -10.61 -4.85
CA ARG A 460 9.31 -10.22 -6.22
C ARG A 460 8.23 -10.56 -7.25
N ALA A 461 7.54 -11.68 -7.10
CA ALA A 461 6.41 -12.05 -7.95
C ALA A 461 5.25 -11.03 -7.86
N PHE A 462 5.17 -10.28 -6.76
CA PHE A 462 4.20 -9.20 -6.56
C PHE A 462 4.82 -7.80 -6.68
N GLY A 463 5.98 -7.71 -7.32
CA GLY A 463 6.56 -6.45 -7.77
C GLY A 463 7.61 -5.84 -6.87
N LEU A 464 8.02 -6.48 -5.77
CA LEU A 464 9.13 -5.97 -4.97
C LEU A 464 10.42 -5.97 -5.81
N ASN A 465 10.98 -4.79 -6.03
CA ASN A 465 12.20 -4.59 -6.82
C ASN A 465 13.41 -4.14 -5.96
N GLN A 466 13.18 -3.88 -4.68
CA GLN A 466 14.23 -3.54 -3.73
C GLN A 466 14.87 -4.81 -3.17
N PRO A 467 16.19 -4.87 -3.02
CA PRO A 467 16.85 -5.99 -2.36
C PRO A 467 16.52 -6.00 -0.86
N PRO A 468 16.64 -7.17 -0.18
CA PRO A 468 16.51 -7.24 1.27
C PRO A 468 17.55 -6.35 1.96
N ASP A 469 17.12 -5.48 2.86
CA ASP A 469 18.03 -4.67 3.67
C ASP A 469 18.49 -5.47 4.89
N ARG A 470 19.70 -5.98 4.80
CA ARG A 470 20.35 -6.81 5.83
C ARG A 470 21.16 -6.00 6.86
N THR A 471 21.08 -4.68 6.83
CA THR A 471 21.74 -3.83 7.81
C THR A 471 21.21 -4.13 9.22
N PRO A 472 22.09 -4.36 10.21
CA PRO A 472 21.65 -4.51 11.59
C PRO A 472 20.83 -3.32 12.06
N ILE A 473 19.92 -3.56 12.98
CA ILE A 473 19.11 -2.49 13.56
C ILE A 473 20.00 -1.70 14.51
N PRO A 474 20.17 -0.38 14.32
CA PRO A 474 21.00 0.41 15.21
C PRO A 474 20.46 0.29 16.63
N SER A 475 21.23 -0.35 17.48
CA SER A 475 21.08 -0.24 18.93
C SER A 475 22.31 0.50 19.41
N PRO A 476 22.20 1.42 20.37
CA PRO A 476 23.41 1.90 21.03
C PRO A 476 24.10 0.65 21.58
N LEU A 477 25.15 0.21 20.88
CA LEU A 477 26.01 -0.84 21.40
C LEU A 477 26.52 -0.29 22.74
N ALA A 478 26.27 -1.03 23.81
CA ALA A 478 26.89 -0.72 25.07
C ALA A 478 28.41 -0.64 24.86
N PRO A 479 29.10 0.28 25.56
CA PRO A 479 30.54 0.29 25.50
C PRO A 479 31.07 -1.11 25.84
N ARG A 480 32.06 -1.55 25.04
CA ARG A 480 32.65 -2.88 25.21
C ARG A 480 33.07 -3.06 26.67
N HIS A 481 32.68 -4.19 27.23
CA HIS A 481 32.96 -4.48 28.65
C HIS A 481 34.38 -5.06 28.82
N SER A 482 35.02 -4.71 29.87
CA SER A 482 36.23 -5.39 30.34
C SER A 482 36.00 -5.81 31.80
N PRO A 483 35.84 -7.11 32.08
CA PRO A 483 35.88 -8.27 31.21
C PRO A 483 34.70 -8.35 30.23
N CYS A 484 34.89 -9.03 29.07
CA CYS A 484 33.84 -9.20 28.06
C CYS A 484 32.63 -9.95 28.62
N ARG A 485 31.45 -9.53 28.16
CA ARG A 485 30.15 -10.12 28.54
C ARG A 485 29.64 -11.03 27.44
N ILE A 486 29.61 -12.32 27.70
CA ILE A 486 29.18 -13.36 26.72
C ILE A 486 27.77 -13.81 27.06
N GLY A 487 26.83 -13.63 26.10
CA GLY A 487 25.48 -14.17 26.23
C GLY A 487 25.45 -15.67 25.85
N LEU A 488 24.64 -16.44 26.54
CA LEU A 488 24.42 -17.87 26.27
C LEU A 488 22.93 -18.13 26.11
N ILE A 489 22.52 -18.84 25.05
CA ILE A 489 21.17 -19.42 24.92
C ILE A 489 21.30 -20.93 24.92
N VAL A 490 21.15 -21.51 26.11
CA VAL A 490 21.37 -22.93 26.36
C VAL A 490 20.13 -23.80 26.08
N GLY A 491 18.96 -23.17 26.02
CA GLY A 491 17.67 -23.84 25.81
C GLY A 491 17.27 -23.95 24.35
N SER A 492 16.10 -24.62 24.13
CA SER A 492 15.35 -24.64 22.87
C SER A 492 13.92 -25.03 23.20
N GLU A 493 12.95 -24.16 22.89
CA GLU A 493 11.56 -24.24 23.41
C GLU A 493 10.84 -25.55 23.03
N ASN A 494 10.93 -26.01 21.78
CA ASN A 494 10.14 -27.14 21.31
C ASN A 494 10.99 -28.29 20.70
N SER A 495 12.31 -28.24 20.87
CA SER A 495 13.24 -29.14 20.16
C SER A 495 14.44 -29.48 21.06
N PRO A 496 14.26 -30.39 22.03
CA PRO A 496 15.35 -30.78 22.94
C PRO A 496 16.61 -31.27 22.20
N GLU A 497 16.46 -31.86 21.01
CA GLU A 497 17.53 -32.33 20.15
C GLU A 497 18.46 -31.22 19.64
N LYS A 498 17.99 -29.97 19.67
CA LYS A 498 18.78 -28.79 19.33
C LYS A 498 19.62 -28.26 20.49
N ARG A 499 19.55 -28.87 21.65
CA ARG A 499 20.30 -28.42 22.84
C ARG A 499 21.69 -29.00 22.84
N TRP A 500 22.68 -28.12 22.95
CA TRP A 500 24.03 -28.55 23.22
C TRP A 500 24.11 -29.12 24.64
N PRO A 501 24.90 -30.20 24.92
CA PRO A 501 24.96 -30.83 26.24
C PRO A 501 25.33 -29.85 27.36
N VAL A 502 24.76 -30.04 28.54
CA VAL A 502 24.99 -29.17 29.71
C VAL A 502 26.47 -29.15 30.07
N GLU A 503 27.14 -30.29 30.02
CA GLU A 503 28.56 -30.48 30.34
C GLU A 503 29.42 -29.65 29.37
N HIS A 504 29.04 -29.54 28.12
CA HIS A 504 29.76 -28.74 27.11
C HIS A 504 29.61 -27.24 27.39
N TRP A 505 28.43 -26.76 27.78
CA TRP A 505 28.22 -25.38 28.22
C TRP A 505 29.07 -25.06 29.47
N ARG A 506 29.12 -25.96 30.43
CA ARG A 506 29.93 -25.81 31.66
C ARG A 506 31.43 -25.79 31.33
N SER A 507 31.87 -26.65 30.40
CA SER A 507 33.27 -26.65 29.92
C SER A 507 33.64 -25.35 29.23
N LEU A 508 32.75 -24.77 28.41
CA LEU A 508 32.95 -23.45 27.77
C LEU A 508 33.13 -22.36 28.83
N ILE A 509 32.27 -22.30 29.87
CA ILE A 509 32.34 -21.32 30.93
C ILE A 509 33.61 -21.49 31.76
N ALA A 510 33.99 -22.73 32.09
CA ALA A 510 35.20 -23.05 32.87
C ALA A 510 36.47 -22.66 32.14
N ALA A 511 36.54 -22.84 30.83
CA ALA A 511 37.69 -22.51 29.99
C ALA A 511 37.94 -21.00 29.82
N MET A 512 37.02 -20.15 30.25
CA MET A 512 37.11 -18.69 30.10
C MET A 512 36.92 -17.98 31.42
N PRO A 513 37.85 -18.15 32.43
CA PRO A 513 37.68 -17.69 33.79
C PRO A 513 37.56 -16.17 33.92
N ASP A 514 38.17 -15.41 33.01
CA ASP A 514 38.21 -13.94 33.04
C ASP A 514 36.96 -13.27 32.41
N GLN A 515 36.04 -14.06 31.88
CA GLN A 515 34.84 -13.54 31.18
C GLN A 515 33.60 -13.59 32.10
N ARG A 516 32.63 -12.70 31.82
CA ARG A 516 31.30 -12.72 32.43
C ARG A 516 30.31 -13.35 31.49
N PHE A 517 29.39 -14.11 32.01
CA PHE A 517 28.36 -14.80 31.22
C PHE A 517 26.97 -14.39 31.65
N VAL A 518 26.05 -14.32 30.68
CA VAL A 518 24.63 -14.10 30.91
C VAL A 518 23.84 -15.18 30.19
N ILE A 519 23.08 -15.98 30.93
CA ILE A 519 22.26 -17.05 30.37
C ILE A 519 20.86 -16.51 30.10
N PHE A 520 20.38 -16.61 28.85
CA PHE A 520 19.06 -16.27 28.43
C PHE A 520 18.24 -17.53 28.12
N GLY A 521 16.92 -17.43 28.26
CA GLY A 521 16.00 -18.51 27.93
C GLY A 521 14.58 -18.18 28.34
N THR A 522 13.63 -19.01 27.89
CA THR A 522 12.25 -18.96 28.35
C THR A 522 12.10 -19.53 29.78
N ALA A 523 10.92 -19.40 30.36
CA ALA A 523 10.63 -20.06 31.65
C ALA A 523 10.81 -21.59 31.58
N GLY A 524 10.55 -22.22 30.43
CA GLY A 524 10.80 -23.65 30.20
C GLY A 524 12.28 -24.04 30.17
N ASP A 525 13.17 -23.07 29.92
CA ASP A 525 14.64 -23.28 29.89
C ASP A 525 15.29 -23.00 31.26
N ALA A 526 14.56 -22.46 32.24
CA ALA A 526 15.10 -22.09 33.53
C ALA A 526 15.77 -23.28 34.30
N PRO A 527 15.24 -24.52 34.27
CA PRO A 527 15.90 -25.65 34.94
C PRO A 527 17.28 -25.96 34.35
N ILE A 528 17.41 -26.03 33.02
CA ILE A 528 18.70 -26.32 32.36
C ILE A 528 19.68 -25.15 32.58
N ALA A 529 19.18 -23.91 32.51
CA ALA A 529 20.01 -22.72 32.77
C ALA A 529 20.57 -22.68 34.19
N ALA A 530 19.80 -23.12 35.18
CA ALA A 530 20.25 -23.24 36.57
C ALA A 530 21.39 -24.23 36.72
N VAL A 531 21.28 -25.42 36.11
CA VAL A 531 22.34 -26.45 36.12
C VAL A 531 23.63 -25.96 35.43
N VAL A 532 23.48 -25.25 34.31
CA VAL A 532 24.64 -24.67 33.60
C VAL A 532 25.34 -23.61 34.45
N ALA A 533 24.60 -22.77 35.21
CA ALA A 533 25.13 -21.69 36.03
C ALA A 533 25.73 -22.15 37.36
N ASP A 534 25.34 -23.35 37.81
CA ASP A 534 25.72 -23.85 39.16
C ASP A 534 27.24 -23.94 39.35
N GLY A 535 27.72 -23.48 40.53
CA GLY A 535 29.12 -23.49 40.94
C GLY A 535 29.98 -22.37 40.33
N PHE A 536 29.47 -21.51 39.44
CA PHE A 536 30.26 -20.41 38.84
C PHE A 536 30.11 -19.04 39.54
N GLY A 537 29.23 -18.94 40.52
CA GLY A 537 29.08 -17.73 41.34
C GLY A 537 28.59 -16.50 40.53
N PRO A 538 28.93 -15.27 40.95
CA PRO A 538 28.42 -14.03 40.36
C PRO A 538 28.94 -13.75 38.94
N ARG A 539 29.85 -14.55 38.47
CA ARG A 539 30.40 -14.47 37.12
C ARG A 539 29.37 -14.91 36.05
N VAL A 540 28.36 -15.70 36.45
CA VAL A 540 27.31 -16.20 35.55
C VAL A 540 25.94 -15.71 36.02
N GLU A 541 25.40 -14.71 35.32
CA GLU A 541 24.07 -14.16 35.55
C GLU A 541 23.03 -15.02 34.84
N ASN A 542 22.07 -15.61 35.57
CA ASN A 542 20.98 -16.39 34.96
C ASN A 542 19.70 -15.56 34.85
N LEU A 543 19.32 -15.21 33.64
CA LEU A 543 18.10 -14.45 33.27
C LEU A 543 17.01 -15.33 32.63
N ALA A 544 17.19 -16.65 32.54
CA ALA A 544 16.20 -17.54 31.95
C ALA A 544 14.85 -17.46 32.67
N GLY A 545 13.79 -17.17 31.94
CA GLY A 545 12.44 -16.97 32.47
C GLY A 545 12.20 -15.65 33.22
N ARG A 546 13.17 -14.74 33.25
CA ARG A 546 13.11 -13.46 34.00
C ARG A 546 13.00 -12.23 33.11
N THR A 547 12.95 -12.40 31.78
CA THR A 547 12.84 -11.31 30.82
C THR A 547 11.65 -11.54 29.90
N ASP A 548 10.91 -10.49 29.58
CA ASP A 548 10.05 -10.45 28.43
C ASP A 548 10.88 -10.22 27.16
N LEU A 549 10.24 -10.21 25.98
CA LEU A 549 10.95 -10.11 24.72
C LEU A 549 11.65 -8.75 24.52
N ALA A 550 11.09 -7.66 25.07
CA ALA A 550 11.70 -6.33 24.98
C ALA A 550 12.95 -6.23 25.87
N ALA A 551 12.85 -6.67 27.13
CA ALA A 551 13.97 -6.72 28.07
C ALA A 551 15.06 -7.71 27.58
N PHE A 552 14.67 -8.84 26.97
CA PHE A 552 15.59 -9.76 26.34
C PHE A 552 16.38 -9.09 25.22
N ALA A 553 15.70 -8.39 24.30
CA ALA A 553 16.36 -7.66 23.22
C ALA A 553 17.33 -6.59 23.75
N GLU A 554 16.94 -5.87 24.80
CA GLU A 554 17.78 -4.86 25.44
C GLU A 554 19.02 -5.50 26.09
N LYS A 555 18.84 -6.57 26.86
CA LYS A 555 19.95 -7.28 27.50
C LYS A 555 20.91 -7.92 26.52
N LEU A 556 20.41 -8.42 25.36
CA LEU A 556 21.26 -8.93 24.28
C LEU A 556 22.25 -7.88 23.78
N THR A 557 21.83 -6.62 23.65
CA THR A 557 22.72 -5.55 23.16
C THR A 557 23.83 -5.17 24.16
N THR A 558 23.75 -5.66 25.38
CA THR A 558 24.82 -5.50 26.37
C THR A 558 25.86 -6.62 26.31
N CYS A 559 25.71 -7.59 25.42
CA CYS A 559 26.67 -8.67 25.24
C CYS A 559 27.65 -8.33 24.11
N ASP A 560 28.93 -8.62 24.32
CA ASP A 560 29.97 -8.47 23.29
C ASP A 560 29.96 -9.61 22.30
N LEU A 561 29.41 -10.77 22.68
CA LEU A 561 29.25 -11.98 21.88
C LEU A 561 28.06 -12.78 22.40
N LEU A 562 27.36 -13.49 21.51
CA LEU A 562 26.39 -14.51 21.87
C LEU A 562 26.83 -15.90 21.39
N VAL A 563 26.78 -16.92 22.25
CA VAL A 563 26.85 -18.33 21.86
C VAL A 563 25.46 -18.94 22.04
N THR A 564 24.94 -19.58 21.02
CA THR A 564 23.52 -19.96 21.01
C THR A 564 23.23 -21.22 20.22
N ASN A 565 22.31 -22.03 20.68
CA ASN A 565 21.65 -23.04 19.86
C ASN A 565 20.85 -22.38 18.72
N ASP A 566 20.44 -23.14 17.70
CA ASP A 566 19.51 -22.69 16.64
C ASP A 566 18.14 -22.30 17.24
N THR A 567 17.97 -21.02 17.56
CA THR A 567 16.78 -20.46 18.25
C THR A 567 16.38 -19.11 17.69
N GLY A 568 15.18 -18.65 18.06
CA GLY A 568 14.72 -17.28 17.74
C GLY A 568 15.62 -16.18 18.29
N GLY A 569 16.30 -16.42 19.41
CA GLY A 569 17.25 -15.49 20.01
C GLY A 569 18.52 -15.29 19.19
N MET A 570 18.98 -16.31 18.49
CA MET A 570 20.07 -16.26 17.50
C MET A 570 19.79 -15.17 16.44
N HIS A 571 18.61 -15.25 15.82
CA HIS A 571 18.18 -14.29 14.81
C HIS A 571 18.04 -12.88 15.36
N LEU A 572 17.50 -12.77 16.59
CA LEU A 572 17.33 -11.47 17.24
C LEU A 572 18.68 -10.80 17.52
N ALA A 573 19.65 -11.54 18.06
CA ALA A 573 21.01 -11.05 18.29
C ALA A 573 21.67 -10.59 16.97
N ASN A 574 21.57 -11.41 15.92
CA ASN A 574 22.05 -11.06 14.60
C ASN A 574 21.43 -9.77 14.06
N ALA A 575 20.12 -9.59 14.23
CA ALA A 575 19.42 -8.37 13.82
C ALA A 575 19.82 -7.13 14.64
N LEU A 576 20.17 -7.31 15.92
CA LEU A 576 20.59 -6.24 16.83
C LEU A 576 22.09 -5.88 16.71
N GLY A 577 22.84 -6.55 15.81
CA GLY A 577 24.25 -6.27 15.60
C GLY A 577 25.18 -6.93 16.62
N VAL A 578 24.70 -7.89 17.41
CA VAL A 578 25.52 -8.64 18.37
C VAL A 578 26.23 -9.78 17.63
N PRO A 579 27.58 -9.80 17.62
CA PRO A 579 28.34 -10.92 17.05
C PRO A 579 27.92 -12.25 17.68
N LEU A 580 27.90 -13.34 16.90
CA LEU A 580 27.40 -14.60 17.44
C LEU A 580 28.06 -15.86 16.89
N ILE A 581 28.03 -16.90 17.72
CA ILE A 581 28.34 -18.27 17.35
C ILE A 581 27.06 -19.08 17.44
N ALA A 582 26.63 -19.60 16.31
CA ALA A 582 25.42 -20.40 16.18
C ALA A 582 25.75 -21.89 16.09
N LEU A 583 25.18 -22.68 16.99
CA LEU A 583 25.43 -24.12 17.08
C LEU A 583 24.30 -24.86 16.32
N PHE A 584 24.67 -25.51 15.23
CA PHE A 584 23.77 -26.28 14.39
C PHE A 584 24.19 -27.77 14.38
N GLY A 585 23.26 -28.64 14.50
CA GLY A 585 23.46 -30.08 14.41
C GLY A 585 22.32 -30.76 13.66
N PRO A 586 21.16 -30.96 14.27
CA PRO A 586 20.01 -31.62 13.62
C PRO A 586 19.32 -30.75 12.57
N THR A 587 19.45 -29.42 12.66
CA THR A 587 18.78 -28.46 11.79
C THR A 587 19.65 -27.97 10.65
N ASN A 588 19.01 -27.39 9.64
CA ASN A 588 19.63 -26.97 8.40
C ASN A 588 20.06 -25.49 8.44
N PRO A 589 21.35 -25.16 8.64
CA PRO A 589 21.83 -23.78 8.66
C PRO A 589 21.74 -23.06 7.31
N VAL A 590 21.77 -23.79 6.19
CA VAL A 590 21.58 -23.21 4.86
C VAL A 590 20.19 -22.57 4.76
N ARG A 591 19.19 -23.22 5.37
CA ARG A 591 17.81 -22.75 5.34
C ARG A 591 17.51 -21.66 6.36
N THR A 592 18.05 -21.76 7.57
CA THR A 592 17.65 -20.91 8.72
C THR A 592 18.83 -20.27 9.43
N GLY A 593 19.95 -20.07 8.77
CA GLY A 593 21.09 -19.35 9.34
C GLY A 593 20.82 -17.85 9.55
N PRO A 594 21.74 -17.13 10.22
CA PRO A 594 21.66 -15.68 10.39
C PRO A 594 21.62 -14.93 9.05
N VAL A 595 20.83 -13.83 8.95
CA VAL A 595 20.61 -13.11 7.69
C VAL A 595 21.16 -11.69 7.66
N PHE A 596 21.39 -11.07 8.82
CA PHE A 596 21.89 -9.70 8.91
C PHE A 596 23.42 -9.65 8.76
N ALA A 597 23.93 -8.49 8.34
CA ALA A 597 25.36 -8.25 8.11
C ALA A 597 26.13 -8.03 9.44
N THR A 598 25.87 -8.86 10.43
CA THR A 598 26.56 -8.90 11.72
C THR A 598 27.56 -10.06 11.70
N PRO A 599 28.77 -9.96 12.24
CA PRO A 599 29.74 -11.05 12.31
C PRO A 599 29.14 -12.29 12.98
N PHE A 600 29.25 -13.44 12.35
CA PHE A 600 28.81 -14.71 12.92
C PHE A 600 29.64 -15.90 12.45
N HIS A 601 29.68 -16.95 13.26
CA HIS A 601 30.18 -18.27 12.88
C HIS A 601 29.07 -19.31 13.09
N ILE A 602 28.86 -20.17 12.09
CA ILE A 602 28.04 -21.37 12.23
C ILE A 602 28.98 -22.53 12.52
N LEU A 603 28.73 -23.25 13.62
CA LEU A 603 29.48 -24.45 13.98
C LEU A 603 28.59 -25.67 13.90
N GLN A 604 29.10 -26.74 13.32
CA GLN A 604 28.46 -28.04 13.22
C GLN A 604 29.42 -29.13 13.68
N PRO A 605 28.91 -30.29 14.16
CA PRO A 605 29.74 -31.44 14.46
C PRO A 605 30.61 -31.84 13.25
N THR A 606 31.81 -32.38 13.52
CA THR A 606 32.71 -32.88 12.46
C THR A 606 32.00 -33.94 11.61
N GLY A 607 32.05 -33.80 10.29
CA GLY A 607 31.35 -34.69 9.35
C GLY A 607 29.85 -34.45 9.20
N CYS A 608 29.28 -33.44 9.87
CA CYS A 608 27.88 -33.07 9.67
C CYS A 608 27.68 -32.52 8.25
N PRO A 609 26.64 -32.96 7.52
CA PRO A 609 26.30 -32.37 6.23
C PRO A 609 26.01 -30.86 6.37
N PRO A 610 26.28 -30.03 5.33
CA PRO A 610 25.96 -28.61 5.35
C PRO A 610 24.50 -28.32 5.66
N THR A 611 23.59 -29.24 5.33
CA THR A 611 22.15 -29.15 5.61
C THR A 611 21.73 -29.68 6.97
N GLY A 612 22.68 -30.00 7.86
CA GLY A 612 22.40 -30.56 9.17
C GLY A 612 22.15 -32.08 9.15
N GLY A 613 21.56 -32.58 10.22
CA GLY A 613 21.18 -34.00 10.39
C GLY A 613 22.04 -34.75 11.40
N SER A 614 23.04 -34.12 12.04
CA SER A 614 23.88 -34.75 13.06
C SER A 614 23.46 -34.32 14.47
N ALA A 615 23.70 -35.18 15.46
CA ALA A 615 23.45 -34.83 16.87
C ALA A 615 24.38 -33.71 17.34
N LEU A 616 23.87 -32.68 17.99
CA LEU A 616 24.63 -31.53 18.44
C LEU A 616 25.69 -31.89 19.50
N ALA A 617 25.51 -33.00 20.21
CA ALA A 617 26.52 -33.54 21.16
C ALA A 617 27.89 -33.86 20.53
N GLY A 618 27.93 -34.09 19.21
CA GLY A 618 29.20 -34.28 18.49
C GLY A 618 30.00 -33.00 18.27
N LEU A 619 29.45 -31.81 18.59
CA LEU A 619 30.19 -30.54 18.56
C LEU A 619 30.96 -30.37 19.86
N THR A 620 32.28 -30.32 19.80
CA THR A 620 33.12 -30.27 21.00
C THR A 620 33.26 -28.89 21.60
N PRO A 621 33.42 -28.74 22.92
CA PRO A 621 33.66 -27.47 23.57
C PRO A 621 34.89 -26.72 23.03
N GLU A 622 35.95 -27.40 22.68
CA GLU A 622 37.21 -26.83 22.17
C GLU A 622 36.96 -26.06 20.87
N SER A 623 36.12 -26.62 19.98
CA SER A 623 35.75 -25.98 18.71
C SER A 623 35.00 -24.65 18.95
N VAL A 624 34.12 -24.61 19.95
CA VAL A 624 33.34 -23.40 20.32
C VAL A 624 34.24 -22.37 20.99
N ILE A 625 35.13 -22.81 21.90
CA ILE A 625 36.12 -21.94 22.57
C ILE A 625 37.03 -21.27 21.55
N ALA A 626 37.58 -22.05 20.58
CA ALA A 626 38.43 -21.53 19.51
C ALA A 626 37.68 -20.48 18.64
N ALA A 627 36.41 -20.73 18.30
CA ALA A 627 35.59 -19.80 17.55
C ALA A 627 35.28 -18.53 18.35
N THR A 628 35.04 -18.64 19.67
CA THR A 628 34.82 -17.53 20.58
C THR A 628 36.04 -16.60 20.59
N GLY A 629 37.25 -17.14 20.67
CA GLY A 629 38.48 -16.35 20.64
C GLY A 629 38.70 -15.58 19.32
N LYS A 630 38.13 -16.05 18.19
CA LYS A 630 38.20 -15.33 16.89
C LYS A 630 37.24 -14.14 16.78
N LEU A 631 36.11 -14.18 17.44
CA LEU A 631 35.10 -13.13 17.40
C LEU A 631 35.20 -12.12 18.55
N LEU A 632 35.79 -12.53 19.69
CA LEU A 632 36.08 -11.58 20.75
C LEU A 632 37.20 -10.64 20.31
N PRO A 633 37.08 -9.33 20.54
CA PRO A 633 38.18 -8.41 20.29
C PRO A 633 39.40 -8.82 21.16
N ALA A 634 40.58 -8.78 20.56
CA ALA A 634 41.82 -8.93 21.32
C ALA A 634 41.80 -7.94 22.51
N ALA A 635 42.11 -8.41 23.70
CA ALA A 635 42.25 -7.53 24.86
C ALA A 635 43.18 -6.38 24.46
N VAL A 636 42.69 -5.16 24.54
CA VAL A 636 43.53 -3.96 24.36
C VAL A 636 44.59 -4.04 25.45
N GLY A 637 45.78 -4.50 25.09
CA GLY A 637 46.91 -4.51 25.98
C GLY A 637 47.10 -3.11 26.52
N HIS A 638 47.16 -2.96 27.85
CA HIS A 638 47.60 -1.73 28.46
C HIS A 638 48.99 -1.39 27.90
N VAL A 639 49.05 -0.52 26.89
CA VAL A 639 50.29 0.20 26.58
C VAL A 639 50.50 1.16 27.72
N SER A 640 51.24 0.67 28.70
CA SER A 640 51.85 1.51 29.75
C SER A 640 52.79 2.48 29.03
N SER A 641 52.30 3.66 28.70
CA SER A 641 53.17 4.77 28.33
C SER A 641 53.89 5.26 29.58
N ARG A 642 55.00 4.65 29.89
CA ARG A 642 56.02 5.32 30.70
C ARG A 642 56.57 6.47 29.85
N LEU A 643 56.02 7.64 29.98
CA LEU A 643 56.68 8.88 29.63
C LEU A 643 57.77 9.12 30.70
N THR A 644 59.00 8.84 30.36
CA THR A 644 60.17 9.39 31.04
C THR A 644 60.30 10.85 30.62
N PRO A 645 60.44 11.79 31.55
CA PRO A 645 60.78 13.17 31.23
C PRO A 645 62.33 13.20 31.05
N HIS A 646 62.80 13.58 29.87
CA HIS A 646 64.14 14.08 29.73
C HIS A 646 64.13 15.55 29.31
N ALA A 647 64.77 16.32 30.18
CA ALA A 647 65.42 17.65 30.13
C ALA A 647 65.14 18.58 28.93
#